data_4b55d4d47b22dd4863cdbbd5e8c13733
#
_entry.id   4b55d4d47b22dd4863cdbbd5e8c13733
#
_cell.length_a   1.000
_cell.length_b   1.000
_cell.length_c   1.000
_cell.angle_alpha   90.00
_cell.angle_beta   90.00
_cell.angle_gamma   90.00
#
_symmetry.space_group_name_H-M   'P 1'
#
loop_
_entity.id
_entity.type
_entity.pdbx_description
1 polymer ?
#
loop_
_entity_poly.entity_id
_entity_poly.type
_entity_poly.pdbx_seq_one_letter_code
_entity_poly.pdbx_strand_id
1 'polypeptide(L)'
;MKINDIRYSIIGSLIFSMSLCCLPVSAFSQQVDSSIFAKPLKLDASVKTERAPRSEQKGDTLIFSAAAYQVAENADSERLLSKMPGISVTDSGVETGGKEVRRILLDGQEFFGSDVLTALRNVPADMVKQIEVINRLSDEAQLSGVDDGNGYKAINIVTKRKKGTGLTTGRLYGSYGLSDQSSHRHNYIAGGNMTRFTDKSTISVIGMSNNINKFNFTSSDIISGSTGLDARADKSFNIKALSGMSNVHALGVNYTSKKYNFTYFFNDISNSNLPVSNKVSLTSKEGRDLITHNENDYWAHNMTHKFTGRIKLSPNKYHSFIINPSITIEDLANGRDLFGLYTYTFADEGKADSFVRKQRNFSDNDRWTIKAAADVSYRYRFKNKRRRTLSAYARYQIYRYSALDQSREYKWNKENADTSDFTTTDYTYIQNRDRVSLQQQGTGKFAYTEPLGKRSHLSGEYTFNTTSTQADDLIFPFTDGAYASEPKKRVSSISRSTFYHNRLGVRFNYAFKKLSITASATYQNTIFDGTTKLPEEGTNRRVYHHPMYVFVANIPFNKSNTLRIEARGNTRNPSSSMLQDIVDRSSTSNVRAGNPDIDPAYLHTAELNYINTNKKAGTTFSLSATYTGSPNYFCDSLVINQEGFGTGAFNDKGEEILLGAGDQFVKPINLGGYHKLMVKSSFAMPLDFIRCNFHLGAQASVQRLPGMINGDYVPINRNWFQLSGRLDSNISKNVDFTVSYKTRYVMNEYTGKKKVSGEYVAHKVENNYMYHRLGAQLKIIFLRNFTFTGSFAFRKDKSTKGLYDDNFYLCDMFLGYRFLKSRKLEVCIGVNDLLNDNARTYWHSVSASGRTDGENLGIGRYFSAQIVWHFRTGTKPKAIVK
;
A
#
# COMPACT_ATOMS: atom_id res chain seq x y z
N MET A 1 -13.88 -16.31 39.54
CA MET A 1 -14.58 -15.43 38.61
C MET A 1 -13.63 -15.21 37.44
N LYS A 2 -13.94 -15.78 36.27
CA LYS A 2 -12.98 -15.79 35.15
C LYS A 2 -12.90 -14.39 34.49
N ILE A 3 -11.70 -13.97 34.11
CA ILE A 3 -11.42 -12.66 33.47
C ILE A 3 -12.36 -12.34 32.29
N ASN A 4 -12.92 -13.35 31.65
CA ASN A 4 -13.90 -13.19 30.58
C ASN A 4 -15.23 -12.53 31.00
N ASP A 5 -15.70 -12.77 32.21
CA ASP A 5 -16.98 -12.20 32.68
C ASP A 5 -16.89 -10.68 32.93
N ILE A 6 -15.69 -10.20 33.26
CA ILE A 6 -15.44 -8.76 33.43
C ILE A 6 -15.43 -8.03 32.08
N ARG A 7 -14.91 -8.66 31.03
CA ARG A 7 -14.88 -8.08 29.67
C ARG A 7 -16.30 -7.84 29.11
N TYR A 8 -17.20 -8.79 29.30
CA TYR A 8 -18.58 -8.64 28.84
C TYR A 8 -19.38 -7.63 29.67
N SER A 9 -19.10 -7.52 30.97
CA SER A 9 -19.74 -6.54 31.84
C SER A 9 -19.35 -5.10 31.48
N ILE A 10 -18.08 -4.86 31.14
CA ILE A 10 -17.59 -3.53 30.74
C ILE A 10 -18.14 -3.14 29.35
N ILE A 11 -18.21 -4.08 28.42
CA ILE A 11 -18.77 -3.85 27.07
C ILE A 11 -20.28 -3.58 27.16
N GLY A 12 -21.00 -4.35 27.97
CA GLY A 12 -22.42 -4.12 28.23
C GLY A 12 -22.69 -2.76 28.85
N SER A 13 -21.87 -2.31 29.79
CA SER A 13 -21.98 -0.99 30.42
C SER A 13 -21.64 0.16 29.47
N LEU A 14 -20.67 -0.02 28.57
CA LEU A 14 -20.31 0.99 27.56
C LEU A 14 -21.39 1.15 26.50
N ILE A 15 -22.02 0.05 26.04
CA ILE A 15 -23.13 0.07 25.09
C ILE A 15 -24.37 0.71 25.76
N PHE A 16 -24.62 0.40 27.04
CA PHE A 16 -25.71 1.01 27.80
C PHE A 16 -25.50 2.51 28.05
N SER A 17 -24.27 2.94 28.32
CA SER A 17 -23.88 4.36 28.44
C SER A 17 -24.04 5.14 27.13
N MET A 18 -23.75 4.52 26.00
CA MET A 18 -23.96 5.14 24.67
C MET A 18 -25.46 5.22 24.31
N SER A 19 -26.29 4.28 24.76
CA SER A 19 -27.74 4.32 24.54
C SER A 19 -28.42 5.42 25.40
N LEU A 20 -27.86 5.79 26.55
CA LEU A 20 -28.40 6.84 27.41
C LEU A 20 -28.14 8.26 26.86
N CYS A 21 -27.19 8.45 25.98
CA CYS A 21 -26.89 9.73 25.30
C CYS A 21 -27.89 10.06 24.16
N CYS A 22 -28.78 9.14 23.79
CA CYS A 22 -29.76 9.33 22.71
C CYS A 22 -31.18 9.67 23.21
N LEU A 23 -31.35 10.00 24.47
CA LEU A 23 -32.65 10.49 24.93
C LEU A 23 -32.91 11.92 24.46
N PRO A 24 -34.11 12.22 23.92
CA PRO A 24 -34.41 13.56 23.44
C PRO A 24 -34.49 14.51 24.63
N VAL A 25 -33.66 15.56 24.60
CA VAL A 25 -33.80 16.71 25.50
C VAL A 25 -35.10 17.39 25.14
N SER A 26 -36.14 17.18 25.92
CA SER A 26 -37.39 17.95 25.86
C SER A 26 -37.07 19.40 26.18
N ALA A 27 -37.28 20.28 25.23
CA ALA A 27 -37.14 21.71 25.39
C ALA A 27 -38.17 22.23 26.41
N PHE A 28 -37.67 22.78 27.50
CA PHE A 28 -38.47 23.64 28.35
C PHE A 28 -38.74 24.94 27.57
N SER A 29 -39.99 25.13 27.12
CA SER A 29 -40.46 26.40 26.60
C SER A 29 -40.77 27.30 27.78
N GLN A 30 -39.92 28.29 28.04
CA GLN A 30 -40.32 29.46 28.83
C GLN A 30 -41.15 30.37 27.92
N GLN A 31 -42.40 30.60 28.32
CA GLN A 31 -43.23 31.65 27.78
C GLN A 31 -42.60 33.01 28.09
N VAL A 32 -42.14 33.70 27.05
CA VAL A 32 -41.67 35.07 27.13
C VAL A 32 -42.85 35.98 26.82
N ASP A 33 -43.16 36.85 27.78
CA ASP A 33 -44.14 37.91 27.69
C ASP A 33 -43.95 38.80 26.47
N SER A 34 -45.00 38.95 25.64
CA SER A 34 -44.94 39.56 24.31
C SER A 34 -45.14 41.09 24.30
N SER A 35 -45.00 41.79 25.46
CA SER A 35 -45.32 43.22 25.56
C SER A 35 -44.18 44.23 25.32
N ILE A 36 -42.96 43.80 24.90
CA ILE A 36 -41.81 44.74 24.81
C ILE A 36 -41.38 45.04 23.36
N PHE A 37 -42.06 44.61 22.33
CA PHE A 37 -41.64 44.88 20.94
C PHE A 37 -42.64 45.72 20.14
N ALA A 38 -42.79 46.98 20.51
CA ALA A 38 -43.45 47.97 19.67
C ALA A 38 -42.42 49.00 19.16
N LYS A 39 -41.47 48.58 18.34
CA LYS A 39 -40.71 49.42 17.40
C LYS A 39 -40.50 48.69 16.09
N PRO A 40 -40.89 49.27 14.91
CA PRO A 40 -40.63 48.57 13.65
C PRO A 40 -39.12 48.54 13.38
N LEU A 41 -38.54 47.36 13.48
CA LEU A 41 -37.20 47.11 12.98
C LEU A 41 -37.23 47.21 11.45
N LYS A 42 -36.51 48.14 10.86
CA LYS A 42 -36.19 48.12 9.44
C LYS A 42 -35.37 46.84 9.18
N LEU A 43 -36.03 45.84 8.62
CA LEU A 43 -35.32 44.67 8.08
C LEU A 43 -34.48 45.11 6.90
N ASP A 44 -33.17 45.16 7.10
CA ASP A 44 -32.21 45.19 5.98
C ASP A 44 -32.46 43.98 5.09
N ALA A 45 -32.41 44.21 3.78
CA ALA A 45 -32.69 43.23 2.76
C ALA A 45 -32.16 41.83 3.12
N SER A 46 -33.02 40.82 3.11
CA SER A 46 -32.63 39.44 3.32
C SER A 46 -31.63 39.06 2.26
N VAL A 47 -30.36 39.06 2.62
CA VAL A 47 -29.30 38.48 1.78
C VAL A 47 -29.59 37.00 1.74
N LYS A 48 -30.15 36.51 0.65
CA LYS A 48 -30.29 35.10 0.35
C LYS A 48 -28.90 34.51 0.28
N THR A 49 -28.36 34.03 1.40
CA THR A 49 -27.10 33.33 1.45
C THR A 49 -27.32 31.99 0.76
N GLU A 50 -27.07 31.94 -0.53
CA GLU A 50 -26.97 30.69 -1.27
C GLU A 50 -25.83 29.87 -0.62
N ARG A 51 -26.15 28.80 0.07
CA ARG A 51 -25.12 27.89 0.60
C ARG A 51 -24.27 27.41 -0.56
N ALA A 52 -22.96 27.62 -0.47
CA ALA A 52 -22.04 27.10 -1.47
C ALA A 52 -22.32 25.62 -1.70
N PRO A 53 -22.44 25.15 -2.95
CA PRO A 53 -22.71 23.75 -3.23
C PRO A 53 -21.62 22.87 -2.62
N ARG A 54 -22.01 21.77 -1.99
CA ARG A 54 -21.05 20.82 -1.35
C ARG A 54 -20.08 20.25 -2.35
N SER A 55 -20.58 19.87 -3.54
CA SER A 55 -19.76 19.37 -4.64
C SER A 55 -20.30 19.89 -5.99
N GLU A 56 -19.40 20.09 -6.94
CA GLU A 56 -19.70 20.52 -8.29
C GLU A 56 -18.76 19.82 -9.28
N GLN A 57 -19.29 19.32 -10.40
CA GLN A 57 -18.48 18.80 -11.48
C GLN A 57 -18.32 19.87 -12.58
N LYS A 58 -17.07 20.23 -12.90
CA LYS A 58 -16.72 21.09 -14.03
C LYS A 58 -15.87 20.34 -15.05
N GLY A 59 -16.53 19.85 -16.08
CA GLY A 59 -15.86 18.98 -17.04
C GLY A 59 -15.39 17.69 -16.38
N ASP A 60 -14.10 17.48 -16.37
CA ASP A 60 -13.44 16.27 -15.81
C ASP A 60 -12.95 16.49 -14.35
N THR A 61 -13.22 17.67 -13.79
CA THR A 61 -12.82 18.08 -12.43
C THR A 61 -14.01 18.03 -11.49
N LEU A 62 -13.86 17.29 -10.37
CA LEU A 62 -14.82 17.29 -9.28
C LEU A 62 -14.33 18.25 -8.20
N ILE A 63 -15.14 19.25 -7.85
CA ILE A 63 -14.80 20.34 -6.92
C ILE A 63 -15.64 20.19 -5.66
N PHE A 64 -15.00 20.24 -4.49
CA PHE A 64 -15.64 20.25 -3.19
C PHE A 64 -15.37 21.58 -2.49
N SER A 65 -16.40 22.23 -1.94
CA SER A 65 -16.25 23.42 -1.11
C SER A 65 -15.88 23.02 0.32
N ALA A 66 -14.69 23.44 0.80
CA ALA A 66 -14.25 23.14 2.17
C ALA A 66 -15.20 23.70 3.24
N ALA A 67 -15.89 24.81 2.96
CA ALA A 67 -16.83 25.42 3.90
C ALA A 67 -18.09 24.58 4.18
N ALA A 68 -18.38 23.59 3.33
CA ALA A 68 -19.52 22.70 3.48
C ALA A 68 -19.28 21.54 4.46
N TYR A 69 -18.03 21.34 4.89
CA TYR A 69 -17.62 20.23 5.75
C TYR A 69 -17.02 20.74 7.05
N GLN A 70 -17.61 20.33 8.17
CA GLN A 70 -17.12 20.70 9.50
C GLN A 70 -16.09 19.70 9.98
N VAL A 71 -14.94 20.18 10.41
CA VAL A 71 -13.88 19.40 11.06
C VAL A 71 -13.48 20.07 12.37
N ALA A 72 -12.90 19.30 13.27
CA ALA A 72 -12.42 19.82 14.54
C ALA A 72 -11.43 20.97 14.34
N GLU A 73 -11.32 21.84 15.35
CA GLU A 73 -10.33 22.91 15.36
C GLU A 73 -8.93 22.33 15.31
N ASN A 74 -8.05 22.88 14.49
CA ASN A 74 -6.69 22.41 14.22
C ASN A 74 -6.58 21.08 13.44
N ALA A 75 -7.67 20.57 12.85
CA ALA A 75 -7.61 19.45 11.92
C ALA A 75 -6.77 19.75 10.68
N ASP A 76 -6.20 18.74 10.07
CA ASP A 76 -5.51 18.83 8.79
C ASP A 76 -6.43 18.57 7.58
N SER A 77 -5.88 18.72 6.38
CA SER A 77 -6.65 18.51 5.15
C SER A 77 -6.96 17.03 4.89
N GLU A 78 -6.24 16.08 5.47
CA GLU A 78 -6.57 14.65 5.41
C GLU A 78 -7.94 14.39 6.05
N ARG A 79 -8.16 14.93 7.27
CA ARG A 79 -9.44 14.83 7.95
C ARG A 79 -10.59 15.51 7.19
N LEU A 80 -10.30 16.63 6.54
CA LEU A 80 -11.26 17.33 5.69
C LEU A 80 -11.64 16.49 4.47
N LEU A 81 -10.64 15.90 3.77
CA LEU A 81 -10.86 15.05 2.61
C LEU A 81 -11.65 13.80 2.96
N SER A 82 -11.37 13.19 4.10
CA SER A 82 -12.05 11.95 4.51
C SER A 82 -13.56 12.11 4.64
N LYS A 83 -14.07 13.33 4.85
CA LYS A 83 -15.50 13.65 4.93
C LYS A 83 -16.15 13.91 3.57
N MET A 84 -15.35 14.02 2.49
CA MET A 84 -15.87 14.36 1.16
C MET A 84 -16.38 13.12 0.42
N PRO A 85 -17.55 13.21 -0.24
CA PRO A 85 -18.13 12.06 -0.93
C PRO A 85 -17.26 11.58 -2.08
N GLY A 86 -17.11 10.25 -2.21
CA GLY A 86 -16.34 9.62 -3.28
C GLY A 86 -14.82 9.68 -3.11
N ILE A 87 -14.33 10.16 -1.97
CA ILE A 87 -12.93 10.12 -1.58
C ILE A 87 -12.77 9.12 -0.42
N SER A 88 -11.88 8.16 -0.59
CA SER A 88 -11.48 7.20 0.45
C SER A 88 -10.05 7.51 0.85
N VAL A 89 -9.84 7.82 2.11
CA VAL A 89 -8.50 8.02 2.70
C VAL A 89 -8.22 6.82 3.59
N THR A 90 -7.09 6.16 3.34
CA THR A 90 -6.61 4.99 4.09
C THR A 90 -5.13 5.18 4.40
N ASP A 91 -4.58 4.39 5.32
CA ASP A 91 -3.14 4.44 5.63
C ASP A 91 -2.25 4.12 4.42
N SER A 92 -2.78 3.45 3.40
CA SER A 92 -2.07 3.13 2.16
C SER A 92 -2.16 4.22 1.08
N GLY A 93 -2.96 5.28 1.28
CA GLY A 93 -3.14 6.38 0.33
C GLY A 93 -4.57 6.87 0.18
N VAL A 94 -4.82 7.60 -0.87
CA VAL A 94 -6.11 8.20 -1.19
C VAL A 94 -6.64 7.60 -2.49
N GLU A 95 -7.89 7.17 -2.49
CA GLU A 95 -8.60 6.72 -3.69
C GLU A 95 -9.78 7.63 -3.99
N THR A 96 -10.05 7.85 -5.26
CA THR A 96 -11.24 8.55 -5.73
C THR A 96 -11.75 7.96 -7.04
N GLY A 97 -13.06 7.68 -7.13
CA GLY A 97 -13.64 7.01 -8.28
C GLY A 97 -12.98 5.66 -8.58
N GLY A 98 -12.57 4.91 -7.55
CA GLY A 98 -11.92 3.60 -7.68
C GLY A 98 -10.44 3.64 -8.11
N LYS A 99 -9.87 4.83 -8.34
CA LYS A 99 -8.46 5.01 -8.74
C LYS A 99 -7.64 5.68 -7.65
N GLU A 100 -6.39 5.22 -7.48
CA GLU A 100 -5.42 5.82 -6.56
C GLU A 100 -5.04 7.24 -7.00
N VAL A 101 -5.01 8.16 -6.03
CA VAL A 101 -4.46 9.52 -6.19
C VAL A 101 -2.94 9.44 -6.09
N ARG A 102 -2.24 9.90 -7.12
CA ARG A 102 -0.78 9.80 -7.17
C ARG A 102 -0.06 11.08 -6.74
N ARG A 103 -0.74 12.22 -6.70
CA ARG A 103 -0.13 13.51 -6.37
C ARG A 103 -1.10 14.47 -5.71
N ILE A 104 -0.57 15.24 -4.76
CA ILE A 104 -1.25 16.41 -4.20
C ILE A 104 -0.63 17.67 -4.80
N LEU A 105 -1.51 18.59 -5.19
CA LEU A 105 -1.15 19.93 -5.60
C LEU A 105 -1.63 20.92 -4.55
N LEU A 106 -0.83 21.94 -4.28
CA LEU A 106 -1.19 23.07 -3.44
C LEU A 106 -1.19 24.32 -4.33
N ASP A 107 -2.37 24.92 -4.52
CA ASP A 107 -2.56 26.05 -5.44
C ASP A 107 -1.97 25.75 -6.85
N GLY A 108 -2.13 24.53 -7.35
CA GLY A 108 -1.66 24.07 -8.65
C GLY A 108 -0.19 23.62 -8.71
N GLN A 109 0.57 23.70 -7.61
CA GLN A 109 1.97 23.27 -7.52
C GLN A 109 2.08 21.94 -6.78
N GLU A 110 2.94 21.04 -7.26
CA GLU A 110 3.16 19.76 -6.59
C GLU A 110 3.73 19.96 -5.19
N PHE A 111 3.16 19.26 -4.21
CA PHE A 111 3.51 19.38 -2.81
C PHE A 111 3.86 17.98 -2.26
N PHE A 112 5.04 17.82 -1.66
CA PHE A 112 5.63 16.55 -1.23
C PHE A 112 5.77 15.47 -2.34
N GLY A 113 5.87 15.88 -3.60
CA GLY A 113 6.09 14.95 -4.71
C GLY A 113 5.00 13.89 -4.85
N SER A 114 5.35 12.61 -4.72
CA SER A 114 4.42 11.47 -4.77
C SER A 114 3.84 11.08 -3.41
N ASP A 115 4.23 11.76 -2.33
CA ASP A 115 3.76 11.47 -0.98
C ASP A 115 2.44 12.20 -0.70
N VAL A 116 1.35 11.52 -0.99
CA VAL A 116 -0.01 12.05 -0.90
C VAL A 116 -0.43 12.30 0.54
N LEU A 117 -0.16 11.38 1.45
CA LEU A 117 -0.61 11.47 2.84
C LEU A 117 0.18 12.53 3.60
N THR A 118 1.49 12.57 3.46
CA THR A 118 2.31 13.61 4.09
C THR A 118 1.92 15.00 3.58
N ALA A 119 1.61 15.15 2.28
CA ALA A 119 1.12 16.42 1.76
C ALA A 119 -0.19 16.87 2.43
N LEU A 120 -1.17 15.95 2.59
CA LEU A 120 -2.46 16.25 3.21
C LEU A 120 -2.33 16.60 4.70
N ARG A 121 -1.48 15.91 5.42
CA ARG A 121 -1.24 16.08 6.87
C ARG A 121 -0.52 17.37 7.23
N ASN A 122 0.15 17.99 6.25
CA ASN A 122 0.90 19.24 6.44
C ASN A 122 0.15 20.49 5.98
N VAL A 123 -1.10 20.37 5.52
CA VAL A 123 -1.96 21.50 5.18
C VAL A 123 -3.11 21.59 6.18
N PRO A 124 -3.21 22.65 7.02
CA PRO A 124 -4.33 22.84 7.93
C PRO A 124 -5.67 22.97 7.18
N ALA A 125 -6.71 22.28 7.65
CA ALA A 125 -8.03 22.28 7.02
C ALA A 125 -8.67 23.68 6.93
N ASP A 126 -8.42 24.57 7.90
CA ASP A 126 -8.95 25.91 7.93
C ASP A 126 -8.35 26.84 6.83
N MET A 127 -7.20 26.47 6.27
CA MET A 127 -6.59 27.16 5.12
C MET A 127 -7.23 26.77 3.79
N VAL A 128 -7.92 25.65 3.73
CA VAL A 128 -8.50 25.13 2.49
C VAL A 128 -9.74 25.90 2.10
N LYS A 129 -9.80 26.38 0.86
CA LYS A 129 -10.98 26.99 0.24
C LYS A 129 -11.83 25.93 -0.45
N GLN A 130 -11.18 25.13 -1.29
CA GLN A 130 -11.81 24.05 -2.05
C GLN A 130 -10.80 22.95 -2.36
N ILE A 131 -11.31 21.77 -2.60
CA ILE A 131 -10.58 20.60 -3.06
C ILE A 131 -11.03 20.26 -4.47
N GLU A 132 -10.09 20.09 -5.38
CA GLU A 132 -10.34 19.74 -6.77
C GLU A 132 -9.74 18.37 -7.07
N VAL A 133 -10.59 17.40 -7.43
CA VAL A 133 -10.16 16.10 -7.93
C VAL A 133 -10.06 16.19 -9.45
N ILE A 134 -8.85 16.01 -9.97
CA ILE A 134 -8.54 16.20 -11.38
C ILE A 134 -7.97 14.94 -12.01
N ASN A 135 -8.31 14.69 -13.28
CA ASN A 135 -7.58 13.76 -14.11
C ASN A 135 -6.37 14.51 -14.69
N ARG A 136 -5.19 14.20 -14.18
CA ARG A 136 -3.97 14.83 -14.65
C ARG A 136 -3.34 13.99 -15.74
N LEU A 137 -2.97 14.63 -16.82
CA LEU A 137 -2.18 14.03 -17.88
C LEU A 137 -0.80 13.60 -17.35
N SER A 138 -0.18 12.60 -17.98
CA SER A 138 1.23 12.26 -17.77
C SER A 138 2.12 13.47 -18.03
N ASP A 139 3.35 13.46 -17.54
CA ASP A 139 4.29 14.58 -17.79
C ASP A 139 4.54 14.79 -19.27
N GLU A 140 4.62 13.72 -20.04
CA GLU A 140 4.77 13.73 -21.49
C GLU A 140 3.54 14.34 -22.17
N ALA A 141 2.34 13.91 -21.76
CA ALA A 141 1.09 14.45 -22.27
C ALA A 141 0.87 15.92 -21.87
N GLN A 142 1.28 16.34 -20.67
CA GLN A 142 1.29 17.74 -20.28
C GLN A 142 2.20 18.60 -21.17
N LEU A 143 3.33 18.07 -21.58
CA LEU A 143 4.25 18.75 -22.50
C LEU A 143 3.68 18.77 -23.94
N SER A 144 3.26 17.61 -24.48
CA SER A 144 2.74 17.52 -25.84
C SER A 144 1.40 18.23 -26.01
N GLY A 145 0.61 18.32 -24.94
CA GLY A 145 -0.77 18.82 -24.97
C GLY A 145 -1.77 17.81 -25.54
N VAL A 146 -1.35 16.55 -25.74
CA VAL A 146 -2.13 15.45 -26.29
C VAL A 146 -2.15 14.31 -25.28
N ASP A 147 -3.33 13.78 -24.96
CA ASP A 147 -3.49 12.68 -24.01
C ASP A 147 -2.81 11.40 -24.56
N ASP A 148 -1.91 10.84 -23.78
CA ASP A 148 -1.18 9.61 -24.09
C ASP A 148 -1.84 8.36 -23.46
N GLY A 149 -3.01 8.52 -22.83
CA GLY A 149 -3.70 7.47 -22.12
C GLY A 149 -3.07 7.08 -20.77
N ASN A 150 -1.96 7.71 -20.34
CA ASN A 150 -1.25 7.42 -19.10
C ASN A 150 -1.55 8.44 -17.98
N GLY A 151 -2.67 9.13 -18.10
CA GLY A 151 -3.15 10.08 -17.08
C GLY A 151 -3.42 9.40 -15.73
N TYR A 152 -3.41 10.19 -14.65
CA TYR A 152 -3.64 9.73 -13.29
C TYR A 152 -4.51 10.70 -12.49
N LYS A 153 -5.08 10.21 -11.36
CA LYS A 153 -5.83 11.06 -10.43
C LYS A 153 -4.86 11.91 -9.60
N ALA A 154 -5.19 13.20 -9.47
CA ALA A 154 -4.51 14.12 -8.57
C ALA A 154 -5.54 14.96 -7.81
N ILE A 155 -5.18 15.46 -6.64
CA ILE A 155 -5.99 16.37 -5.84
C ILE A 155 -5.27 17.70 -5.74
N ASN A 156 -5.97 18.78 -6.09
CA ASN A 156 -5.49 20.13 -5.93
C ASN A 156 -6.19 20.80 -4.73
N ILE A 157 -5.41 21.17 -3.73
CA ILE A 157 -5.85 21.92 -2.56
C ILE A 157 -5.73 23.40 -2.90
N VAL A 158 -6.86 24.07 -3.07
CA VAL A 158 -6.89 25.52 -3.28
C VAL A 158 -7.01 26.20 -1.93
N THR A 159 -6.07 27.09 -1.62
CA THR A 159 -6.03 27.76 -0.32
C THR A 159 -6.81 29.08 -0.31
N LYS A 160 -7.20 29.54 0.90
CA LYS A 160 -7.78 30.87 1.16
C LYS A 160 -6.73 31.99 1.19
N ARG A 161 -5.47 31.66 0.97
CA ARG A 161 -4.35 32.60 1.09
C ARG A 161 -4.46 33.73 0.08
N LYS A 162 -4.25 34.97 0.53
CA LYS A 162 -4.10 36.13 -0.34
C LYS A 162 -2.66 36.22 -0.84
N LYS A 163 -2.46 36.65 -2.08
CA LYS A 163 -1.13 36.99 -2.58
C LYS A 163 -0.52 38.13 -1.72
N GLY A 164 0.78 38.08 -1.48
CA GLY A 164 1.50 39.06 -0.67
C GLY A 164 1.60 38.71 0.82
N THR A 165 0.99 37.59 1.29
CA THR A 165 1.04 37.24 2.71
C THR A 165 1.91 36.01 2.95
N GLY A 166 3.00 36.18 3.72
CA GLY A 166 3.78 35.04 4.27
C GLY A 166 3.04 34.46 5.46
N LEU A 167 2.95 33.13 5.51
CA LEU A 167 2.33 32.38 6.60
C LEU A 167 3.24 31.23 7.01
N THR A 168 3.56 31.16 8.30
CA THR A 168 4.21 29.98 8.91
C THR A 168 3.20 29.31 9.81
N THR A 169 3.04 28.01 9.64
CA THR A 169 2.17 27.19 10.48
C THR A 169 2.87 25.88 10.81
N GLY A 170 2.56 25.32 11.95
CA GLY A 170 3.10 24.03 12.34
C GLY A 170 2.54 23.57 13.67
N ARG A 171 3.06 22.42 14.09
CA ARG A 171 2.77 21.82 15.37
C ARG A 171 4.00 21.12 15.91
N LEU A 172 4.14 21.12 17.23
CA LEU A 172 5.06 20.29 17.96
C LEU A 172 4.25 19.40 18.90
N TYR A 173 4.71 18.19 19.10
CA TYR A 173 4.04 17.25 19.95
C TYR A 173 5.03 16.32 20.66
N GLY A 174 4.65 15.87 21.84
CA GLY A 174 5.36 14.87 22.59
C GLY A 174 4.40 14.08 23.45
N SER A 175 4.73 12.82 23.68
CA SER A 175 4.00 11.94 24.59
C SER A 175 5.00 11.02 25.25
N TYR A 176 4.77 10.75 26.55
CA TYR A 176 5.49 9.75 27.29
C TYR A 176 4.50 8.91 28.09
N GLY A 177 4.70 7.60 28.08
CA GLY A 177 3.81 6.67 28.75
C GLY A 177 4.53 5.50 29.38
N LEU A 178 3.84 4.85 30.31
CA LEU A 178 4.30 3.69 31.04
C LEU A 178 3.36 2.51 30.76
N SER A 179 3.95 1.38 30.40
CA SER A 179 3.26 0.09 30.21
C SER A 179 3.45 -0.80 31.45
N ASP A 180 2.51 -1.71 31.65
CA ASP A 180 2.61 -2.82 32.60
C ASP A 180 3.47 -3.98 32.06
N GLN A 181 3.84 -3.97 30.77
CA GLN A 181 4.72 -4.98 30.18
C GLN A 181 6.18 -4.71 30.50
N SER A 182 6.87 -5.69 31.09
CA SER A 182 8.28 -5.58 31.47
C SER A 182 9.25 -5.36 30.30
N SER A 183 8.94 -5.95 29.13
CA SER A 183 9.76 -5.87 27.93
C SER A 183 9.67 -4.53 27.21
N HIS A 184 8.62 -3.72 27.45
CA HIS A 184 8.40 -2.44 26.78
C HIS A 184 7.76 -1.40 27.71
N ARG A 185 8.43 -1.16 28.84
CA ARG A 185 7.88 -0.34 29.94
C ARG A 185 7.74 1.15 29.57
N HIS A 186 8.67 1.68 28.80
CA HIS A 186 8.75 3.10 28.47
C HIS A 186 8.32 3.35 27.03
N ASN A 187 7.23 4.07 26.84
CA ASN A 187 6.67 4.38 25.53
C ASN A 187 6.75 5.89 25.28
N TYR A 188 7.27 6.29 24.13
CA TYR A 188 7.37 7.70 23.80
C TYR A 188 7.10 7.99 22.34
N ILE A 189 6.66 9.22 22.07
CA ILE A 189 6.69 9.84 20.75
C ILE A 189 7.00 11.32 20.91
N ALA A 190 7.89 11.84 20.09
CA ALA A 190 8.16 13.26 19.97
C ALA A 190 8.29 13.63 18.50
N GLY A 191 7.79 14.79 18.13
CA GLY A 191 7.90 15.23 16.73
C GLY A 191 7.20 16.53 16.44
N GLY A 192 7.13 16.85 15.17
CA GLY A 192 6.44 18.04 14.71
C GLY A 192 6.62 18.32 13.24
N ASN A 193 5.92 19.36 12.81
CA ASN A 193 6.07 19.90 11.48
C ASN A 193 6.04 21.42 11.50
N MET A 194 6.70 22.02 10.52
CA MET A 194 6.64 23.45 10.25
C MET A 194 6.57 23.66 8.75
N THR A 195 5.60 24.44 8.30
CA THR A 195 5.47 24.83 6.89
C THR A 195 5.39 26.34 6.77
N ARG A 196 6.28 26.91 5.96
CA ARG A 196 6.28 28.33 5.61
C ARG A 196 5.79 28.50 4.18
N PHE A 197 4.69 29.18 4.03
CA PHE A 197 4.09 29.54 2.75
C PHE A 197 4.48 30.97 2.38
N THR A 198 5.02 31.16 1.19
CA THR A 198 5.26 32.46 0.56
C THR A 198 4.57 32.51 -0.80
N ASP A 199 4.57 33.66 -1.48
CA ASP A 199 3.99 33.76 -2.84
C ASP A 199 4.80 33.01 -3.89
N LYS A 200 6.07 32.80 -3.63
CA LYS A 200 7.01 32.22 -4.59
C LYS A 200 7.32 30.74 -4.29
N SER A 201 7.25 30.36 -3.02
CA SER A 201 7.67 29.04 -2.58
C SER A 201 6.98 28.59 -1.30
N THR A 202 6.99 27.31 -1.05
CA THR A 202 6.59 26.66 0.21
C THR A 202 7.75 25.80 0.68
N ILE A 203 8.11 25.93 1.96
CA ILE A 203 9.14 25.11 2.61
C ILE A 203 8.46 24.39 3.76
N SER A 204 8.63 23.08 3.86
CA SER A 204 8.12 22.25 4.95
C SER A 204 9.24 21.41 5.55
N VAL A 205 9.27 21.35 6.87
CA VAL A 205 10.14 20.47 7.64
C VAL A 205 9.26 19.64 8.56
N ILE A 206 9.48 18.34 8.60
CA ILE A 206 8.74 17.39 9.43
C ILE A 206 9.73 16.45 10.11
N GLY A 207 9.45 16.03 11.32
CA GLY A 207 10.30 15.09 12.04
C GLY A 207 9.55 14.37 13.14
N MET A 208 9.94 13.12 13.42
CA MET A 208 9.43 12.37 14.55
C MET A 208 10.42 11.32 15.01
N SER A 209 10.30 10.97 16.29
CA SER A 209 10.98 9.86 16.94
C SER A 209 9.99 9.15 17.85
N ASN A 210 9.90 7.84 17.80
CA ASN A 210 9.02 7.07 18.68
C ASN A 210 9.39 5.59 18.75
N ASN A 211 8.89 4.94 19.81
CA ASN A 211 8.96 3.50 19.99
C ASN A 211 7.56 2.84 20.10
N ILE A 212 6.53 3.49 19.58
CA ILE A 212 5.14 3.05 19.65
C ILE A 212 4.57 2.66 18.29
N ASN A 213 5.39 2.16 17.38
CA ASN A 213 5.02 1.69 16.04
C ASN A 213 4.27 2.74 15.19
N LYS A 214 4.61 4.04 15.34
CA LYS A 214 4.05 5.10 14.52
C LYS A 214 4.97 5.41 13.35
N PHE A 215 4.45 5.25 12.14
CA PHE A 215 5.20 5.41 10.90
C PHE A 215 4.78 6.66 10.10
N ASN A 216 3.89 7.47 10.67
CA ASN A 216 3.36 8.66 10.00
C ASN A 216 3.31 9.87 10.93
N PHE A 217 3.30 11.08 10.36
CA PHE A 217 3.47 12.35 11.06
C PHE A 217 2.14 13.03 11.43
N THR A 218 1.13 12.31 11.89
CA THR A 218 -0.15 12.92 12.23
C THR A 218 -0.34 13.16 13.72
N SER A 219 -0.96 14.30 14.08
CA SER A 219 -1.37 14.56 15.46
C SER A 219 -2.60 13.74 15.85
N SER A 220 -3.42 13.35 14.89
CA SER A 220 -4.58 12.49 15.15
C SER A 220 -4.15 11.10 15.61
N ASP A 221 -2.99 10.62 15.16
CA ASP A 221 -2.44 9.33 15.57
C ASP A 221 -1.84 9.34 16.99
N ILE A 222 -1.59 10.54 17.55
CA ILE A 222 -1.11 10.68 18.91
C ILE A 222 -2.27 10.69 19.89
N ILE A 223 -3.34 11.40 19.53
CA ILE A 223 -4.51 11.63 20.37
C ILE A 223 -5.55 10.50 20.21
N SER A 224 -5.72 9.98 19.01
CA SER A 224 -6.47 8.75 18.75
C SER A 224 -5.47 7.68 18.42
N GLY A 225 -5.30 6.66 19.26
CA GLY A 225 -4.51 5.52 18.88
C GLY A 225 -4.87 5.11 17.46
N SER A 226 -3.89 5.09 16.54
CA SER A 226 -4.20 4.53 15.24
C SER A 226 -4.67 3.11 15.51
N THR A 227 -5.86 2.80 15.05
CA THR A 227 -6.33 1.44 15.11
C THR A 227 -5.33 0.61 14.32
N GLY A 228 -4.42 -0.09 15.01
CA GLY A 228 -3.33 -0.88 14.40
C GLY A 228 -3.80 -2.02 13.52
N LEU A 229 -5.08 -1.99 13.13
CA LEU A 229 -5.76 -2.98 12.32
C LEU A 229 -5.38 -2.94 10.83
N ASP A 230 -4.82 -1.83 10.35
CA ASP A 230 -4.36 -1.67 8.99
C ASP A 230 -2.96 -1.03 8.92
N ALA A 231 -2.06 -1.34 9.89
CA ALA A 231 -0.65 -0.98 9.84
C ALA A 231 0.03 -1.61 8.62
N ARG A 232 -0.46 -1.27 7.44
CA ARG A 232 0.21 -1.53 6.18
C ARG A 232 1.12 -0.35 5.90
N ALA A 233 2.29 -0.69 5.45
CA ALA A 233 3.34 0.20 4.99
C ALA A 233 2.81 1.55 4.52
N ASP A 234 3.19 2.62 5.18
CA ASP A 234 3.01 3.94 4.63
C ASP A 234 3.88 4.05 3.37
N LYS A 235 3.23 4.02 2.20
CA LYS A 235 3.91 4.15 0.91
C LYS A 235 4.67 5.46 0.79
N SER A 236 4.35 6.45 1.64
CA SER A 236 4.91 7.80 1.59
C SER A 236 6.41 7.82 1.83
N PHE A 237 6.87 7.03 2.80
CA PHE A 237 8.27 7.01 3.20
C PHE A 237 9.03 5.76 2.74
N ASN A 238 8.44 4.84 1.98
CA ASN A 238 8.92 3.48 1.80
C ASN A 238 9.08 2.71 3.14
N ILE A 239 8.50 3.21 4.21
CA ILE A 239 8.51 2.52 5.49
C ILE A 239 7.54 1.34 5.35
N LYS A 240 8.06 0.15 5.38
CA LYS A 240 7.25 -1.04 5.59
C LYS A 240 6.94 -1.10 7.07
N ALA A 241 5.66 -1.06 7.45
CA ALA A 241 5.26 -1.43 8.79
C ALA A 241 5.75 -2.87 9.03
N LEU A 242 6.69 -3.02 9.93
CA LEU A 242 7.19 -4.31 10.35
C LEU A 242 6.29 -4.80 11.49
N SER A 243 6.00 -6.09 11.51
CA SER A 243 5.33 -6.72 12.64
C SER A 243 6.27 -6.72 13.83
N GLY A 244 5.75 -6.62 15.04
CA GLY A 244 6.57 -6.56 16.26
C GLY A 244 6.70 -5.14 16.82
N MET A 245 7.76 -4.89 17.55
CA MET A 245 8.05 -3.62 18.19
C MET A 245 9.10 -2.85 17.38
N SER A 246 8.83 -1.58 17.08
CA SER A 246 9.73 -0.74 16.28
C SER A 246 10.08 0.57 16.97
N ASN A 247 11.36 0.93 16.91
CA ASN A 247 11.85 2.28 17.13
C ASN A 247 11.94 2.98 15.77
N VAL A 248 11.38 4.18 15.66
CA VAL A 248 11.30 4.90 14.39
C VAL A 248 11.81 6.31 14.58
N HIS A 249 12.80 6.71 13.80
CA HIS A 249 13.29 8.07 13.68
C HIS A 249 13.13 8.52 12.22
N ALA A 250 12.48 9.66 12.00
CA ALA A 250 12.22 10.11 10.65
C ALA A 250 12.31 11.62 10.52
N LEU A 251 12.86 12.09 9.40
CA LEU A 251 12.98 13.50 9.04
C LEU A 251 12.58 13.69 7.58
N GLY A 252 11.79 14.72 7.30
CA GLY A 252 11.40 15.09 5.94
C GLY A 252 11.56 16.58 5.71
N VAL A 253 12.06 16.96 4.54
CA VAL A 253 12.16 18.34 4.08
C VAL A 253 11.59 18.44 2.68
N ASN A 254 10.70 19.41 2.45
CA ASN A 254 10.16 19.70 1.13
C ASN A 254 10.31 21.19 0.79
N TYR A 255 10.80 21.44 -0.41
CA TYR A 255 10.80 22.77 -1.03
C TYR A 255 9.99 22.75 -2.31
N THR A 256 8.99 23.60 -2.45
CA THR A 256 8.14 23.71 -3.62
C THR A 256 8.07 25.14 -4.13
N SER A 257 8.24 25.31 -5.44
CA SER A 257 8.04 26.57 -6.17
C SER A 257 7.42 26.29 -7.53
N LYS A 258 7.17 27.34 -8.33
CA LYS A 258 6.61 27.16 -9.70
C LYS A 258 7.51 26.34 -10.62
N LYS A 259 8.83 26.42 -10.42
CA LYS A 259 9.83 25.76 -11.27
C LYS A 259 10.44 24.53 -10.63
N TYR A 260 10.51 24.48 -9.32
CA TYR A 260 11.26 23.48 -8.57
C TYR A 260 10.38 22.84 -7.51
N ASN A 261 10.50 21.52 -7.37
CA ASN A 261 10.03 20.77 -6.21
C ASN A 261 11.14 19.82 -5.82
N PHE A 262 11.58 19.87 -4.56
CA PHE A 262 12.59 18.96 -4.01
C PHE A 262 12.08 18.42 -2.69
N THR A 263 12.20 17.12 -2.51
CA THR A 263 11.79 16.43 -1.29
C THR A 263 12.90 15.49 -0.85
N TYR A 264 13.26 15.57 0.41
CA TYR A 264 14.19 14.66 1.06
C TYR A 264 13.51 14.00 2.25
N PHE A 265 13.71 12.69 2.39
CA PHE A 265 13.29 11.91 3.54
C PHE A 265 14.45 11.07 4.06
N PHE A 266 14.57 11.05 5.37
CA PHE A 266 15.41 10.16 6.14
C PHE A 266 14.55 9.33 7.08
N ASN A 267 14.82 8.03 7.17
CA ASN A 267 14.20 7.11 8.11
C ASN A 267 15.28 6.20 8.67
N ASP A 268 15.19 5.96 9.97
CA ASP A 268 15.96 4.99 10.73
C ASP A 268 14.99 4.18 11.58
N ILE A 269 14.92 2.86 11.33
CA ILE A 269 13.93 1.98 11.93
C ILE A 269 14.62 0.72 12.44
N SER A 270 14.56 0.53 13.74
CA SER A 270 14.93 -0.72 14.39
C SER A 270 13.65 -1.48 14.76
N ASN A 271 13.60 -2.76 14.51
CA ASN A 271 12.45 -3.62 14.76
C ASN A 271 12.88 -4.92 15.42
N SER A 272 12.08 -5.41 16.37
CA SER A 272 12.18 -6.75 16.93
C SER A 272 10.82 -7.42 16.97
N ASN A 273 10.78 -8.73 16.73
CA ASN A 273 9.55 -9.51 16.74
C ASN A 273 9.82 -10.96 17.13
N LEU A 274 8.87 -11.58 17.83
CA LEU A 274 8.87 -12.99 18.17
C LEU A 274 7.60 -13.66 17.55
N PRO A 275 7.52 -13.80 16.24
CA PRO A 275 6.37 -14.44 15.62
C PRO A 275 6.37 -15.94 15.86
N VAL A 276 5.19 -16.44 16.24
CA VAL A 276 4.89 -17.86 16.27
C VAL A 276 3.89 -18.17 15.18
N SER A 277 4.10 -19.26 14.43
CA SER A 277 3.17 -19.62 13.37
C SER A 277 3.02 -21.11 13.20
N ASN A 278 1.80 -21.53 12.83
CA ASN A 278 1.46 -22.90 12.45
C ASN A 278 1.08 -22.91 10.97
N LYS A 279 1.79 -23.70 10.18
CA LYS A 279 1.48 -23.90 8.76
C LYS A 279 0.94 -25.31 8.57
N VAL A 280 -0.26 -25.42 8.02
CA VAL A 280 -0.81 -26.69 7.54
C VAL A 280 -0.54 -26.75 6.04
N SER A 281 0.34 -27.64 5.64
CA SER A 281 0.61 -27.94 4.22
C SER A 281 -0.29 -29.08 3.79
N LEU A 282 -1.02 -28.87 2.69
CA LEU A 282 -1.92 -29.87 2.13
C LEU A 282 -1.09 -30.92 1.40
N THR A 283 -0.86 -32.01 2.04
CA THR A 283 -0.07 -33.09 1.45
C THR A 283 -0.99 -34.09 0.77
N SER A 284 -0.59 -34.57 -0.39
CA SER A 284 -1.33 -35.61 -1.11
C SER A 284 -0.98 -37.06 -0.71
N LYS A 285 -0.09 -37.23 0.26
CA LYS A 285 0.39 -38.55 0.62
C LYS A 285 -0.53 -39.19 1.68
N GLU A 286 -1.30 -40.18 1.30
CA GLU A 286 -2.04 -41.09 2.20
C GLU A 286 -2.98 -40.44 3.24
N GLY A 287 -3.64 -39.30 2.89
CA GLY A 287 -4.57 -38.65 3.83
C GLY A 287 -3.93 -37.86 4.95
N ARG A 288 -2.63 -37.56 4.88
CA ARG A 288 -1.87 -36.86 5.91
C ARG A 288 -1.72 -35.39 5.58
N ASP A 289 -1.88 -34.52 6.57
CA ASP A 289 -1.52 -33.11 6.48
C ASP A 289 -0.20 -32.87 7.24
N LEU A 290 0.71 -32.11 6.63
CA LEU A 290 1.95 -31.73 7.31
C LEU A 290 1.71 -30.42 8.06
N ILE A 291 1.81 -30.46 9.37
CA ILE A 291 1.83 -29.26 10.22
C ILE A 291 3.27 -28.85 10.48
N THR A 292 3.57 -27.58 10.27
CA THR A 292 4.86 -26.99 10.64
C THR A 292 4.60 -25.94 11.71
N HIS A 293 5.09 -26.15 12.92
CA HIS A 293 5.12 -25.16 13.98
C HIS A 293 6.44 -24.40 13.89
N ASN A 294 6.39 -23.05 13.80
CA ASN A 294 7.57 -22.22 13.73
C ASN A 294 7.55 -21.18 14.85
N GLU A 295 8.66 -21.09 15.56
CA GLU A 295 9.00 -19.99 16.47
C GLU A 295 10.17 -19.22 15.87
N ASN A 296 10.11 -17.90 15.88
CA ASN A 296 11.10 -17.08 15.21
C ASN A 296 11.48 -15.90 16.12
N ASP A 297 12.77 -15.71 16.34
CA ASP A 297 13.31 -14.46 16.88
C ASP A 297 13.86 -13.66 15.72
N TYR A 298 13.29 -12.48 15.46
CA TYR A 298 13.62 -11.65 14.33
C TYR A 298 13.96 -10.24 14.77
N TRP A 299 15.06 -9.71 14.26
CA TRP A 299 15.41 -8.31 14.38
C TRP A 299 15.75 -7.71 13.00
N ALA A 300 15.53 -6.41 12.85
CA ALA A 300 15.94 -5.67 11.67
C ALA A 300 16.28 -4.23 12.03
N HIS A 301 17.29 -3.69 11.39
CA HIS A 301 17.63 -2.27 11.39
C HIS A 301 17.69 -1.78 9.96
N ASN A 302 16.90 -0.76 9.62
CA ASN A 302 16.79 -0.21 8.27
C ASN A 302 16.96 1.30 8.29
N MET A 303 18.02 1.78 7.66
CA MET A 303 18.26 3.20 7.45
C MET A 303 18.05 3.54 5.96
N THR A 304 17.23 4.55 5.70
CA THR A 304 16.89 4.95 4.32
C THR A 304 17.03 6.45 4.12
N HIS A 305 17.75 6.85 3.09
CA HIS A 305 17.80 8.21 2.56
C HIS A 305 17.11 8.26 1.21
N LYS A 306 16.15 9.15 1.03
CA LYS A 306 15.42 9.31 -0.23
C LYS A 306 15.34 10.76 -0.65
N PHE A 307 15.88 11.07 -1.80
CA PHE A 307 15.77 12.37 -2.44
C PHE A 307 14.98 12.26 -3.74
N THR A 308 14.04 13.18 -3.96
CA THR A 308 13.30 13.31 -5.22
C THR A 308 13.23 14.77 -5.63
N GLY A 309 13.37 15.01 -6.93
CA GLY A 309 13.32 16.35 -7.48
C GLY A 309 12.38 16.45 -8.68
N ARG A 310 11.90 17.64 -8.96
CA ARG A 310 11.21 18.02 -10.18
C ARG A 310 11.55 19.43 -10.58
N ILE A 311 12.08 19.58 -11.79
CA ILE A 311 12.53 20.85 -12.34
C ILE A 311 11.75 21.10 -13.63
N LYS A 312 11.06 22.23 -13.71
CA LYS A 312 10.31 22.66 -14.90
C LYS A 312 10.98 23.89 -15.50
N LEU A 313 11.51 23.74 -16.71
CA LEU A 313 12.17 24.81 -17.43
C LEU A 313 11.40 25.08 -18.73
N SER A 314 11.11 26.35 -19.00
CA SER A 314 10.54 26.80 -20.25
C SER A 314 11.30 28.06 -20.68
N PRO A 315 12.48 27.88 -21.34
CA PRO A 315 13.32 28.98 -21.75
C PRO A 315 12.57 29.99 -22.61
N ASN A 316 11.63 29.48 -23.41
CA ASN A 316 10.72 30.30 -24.22
C ASN A 316 9.41 29.55 -24.47
N LYS A 317 8.50 30.15 -25.25
CA LYS A 317 7.18 29.56 -25.55
C LYS A 317 7.21 28.31 -26.43
N TYR A 318 8.35 28.00 -27.06
CA TYR A 318 8.53 26.87 -27.98
C TYR A 318 9.17 25.65 -27.31
N HIS A 319 10.07 25.87 -26.35
CA HIS A 319 10.84 24.84 -25.69
C HIS A 319 10.41 24.65 -24.25
N SER A 320 10.21 23.41 -23.83
CA SER A 320 9.86 23.07 -22.44
C SER A 320 10.57 21.78 -22.04
N PHE A 321 11.04 21.77 -20.80
CA PHE A 321 11.73 20.64 -20.19
C PHE A 321 11.09 20.31 -18.84
N ILE A 322 11.01 19.02 -18.52
CA ILE A 322 10.73 18.52 -17.17
C ILE A 322 11.84 17.53 -16.84
N ILE A 323 12.51 17.73 -15.71
CA ILE A 323 13.58 16.86 -15.23
C ILE A 323 13.18 16.36 -13.85
N ASN A 324 13.19 15.03 -13.64
CA ASN A 324 12.82 14.41 -12.37
C ASN A 324 13.99 13.53 -11.88
N PRO A 325 14.95 14.06 -11.11
CA PRO A 325 15.99 13.26 -10.47
C PRO A 325 15.44 12.57 -9.22
N SER A 326 15.91 11.37 -8.94
CA SER A 326 15.64 10.65 -7.70
C SER A 326 16.81 9.77 -7.30
N ILE A 327 17.06 9.70 -6.00
CA ILE A 327 18.04 8.78 -5.41
C ILE A 327 17.46 8.22 -4.10
N THR A 328 17.64 6.93 -3.90
CA THR A 328 17.34 6.23 -2.64
C THR A 328 18.55 5.39 -2.28
N ILE A 329 18.99 5.53 -1.04
CA ILE A 329 20.05 4.72 -0.43
C ILE A 329 19.39 4.03 0.77
N GLU A 330 19.54 2.73 0.85
CA GLU A 330 18.99 1.90 1.91
C GLU A 330 20.10 1.00 2.46
N ASP A 331 20.24 1.02 3.77
CA ASP A 331 21.12 0.15 4.54
C ASP A 331 20.23 -0.70 5.44
N LEU A 332 20.27 -2.01 5.30
CA LEU A 332 19.43 -2.97 5.99
C LEU A 332 20.29 -4.09 6.58
N ALA A 333 20.34 -4.13 7.90
CA ALA A 333 20.81 -5.29 8.64
C ALA A 333 19.62 -6.02 9.25
N ASN A 334 19.57 -7.32 9.17
CA ASN A 334 18.54 -8.12 9.82
C ASN A 334 19.07 -9.51 10.20
N GLY A 335 18.51 -10.05 11.27
CA GLY A 335 18.84 -11.39 11.72
C GLY A 335 17.60 -12.17 12.13
N ARG A 336 17.73 -13.47 12.12
CA ARG A 336 16.67 -14.40 12.44
C ARG A 336 17.21 -15.66 13.06
N ASP A 337 16.55 -16.13 14.13
CA ASP A 337 16.66 -17.47 14.68
C ASP A 337 15.31 -18.15 14.55
N LEU A 338 15.19 -19.11 13.65
CA LEU A 338 13.95 -19.83 13.35
C LEU A 338 14.04 -21.26 13.84
N PHE A 339 13.18 -21.62 14.77
CA PHE A 339 12.92 -23.00 15.14
C PHE A 339 11.66 -23.52 14.43
N GLY A 340 11.75 -24.71 13.83
CA GLY A 340 10.64 -25.36 13.12
C GLY A 340 10.47 -26.80 13.55
N LEU A 341 9.23 -27.18 13.93
CA LEU A 341 8.81 -28.54 14.22
C LEU A 341 7.86 -29.02 13.14
N TYR A 342 8.14 -30.15 12.51
CA TYR A 342 7.36 -30.73 11.43
C TYR A 342 6.69 -32.03 11.90
N THR A 343 5.37 -32.11 11.76
CA THR A 343 4.56 -33.24 12.23
C THR A 343 3.51 -33.63 11.19
N TYR A 344 3.36 -34.89 10.85
CA TYR A 344 2.23 -35.37 10.07
C TYR A 344 1.03 -35.64 10.99
N THR A 345 -0.11 -35.07 10.62
CA THR A 345 -1.40 -35.37 11.23
C THR A 345 -2.21 -36.26 10.32
N PHE A 346 -2.91 -37.25 10.91
CA PHE A 346 -3.79 -38.16 10.20
C PHE A 346 -5.24 -37.68 10.31
N ALA A 347 -5.94 -37.67 9.16
CA ALA A 347 -7.36 -37.30 9.13
C ALA A 347 -8.29 -38.38 9.72
N ASP A 348 -7.80 -39.62 9.89
CA ASP A 348 -8.58 -40.74 10.43
C ASP A 348 -8.45 -40.77 11.97
N GLU A 349 -9.59 -40.76 12.64
CA GLU A 349 -9.68 -40.96 14.09
C GLU A 349 -9.00 -42.29 14.49
N GLY A 350 -7.94 -42.18 15.28
CA GLY A 350 -7.23 -43.37 15.85
C GLY A 350 -5.78 -43.56 15.46
N LYS A 351 -5.23 -42.74 14.55
CA LYS A 351 -3.79 -42.74 14.27
C LYS A 351 -3.14 -41.54 14.96
N ALA A 352 -2.12 -41.81 15.78
CA ALA A 352 -1.33 -40.78 16.44
C ALA A 352 -0.54 -39.93 15.42
N ASP A 353 -0.44 -38.64 15.67
CA ASP A 353 0.44 -37.75 14.93
C ASP A 353 1.87 -38.29 14.92
N SER A 354 2.53 -38.24 13.77
CA SER A 354 3.90 -38.73 13.65
C SER A 354 4.86 -37.56 13.43
N PHE A 355 5.85 -37.46 14.32
CA PHE A 355 6.97 -36.54 14.17
C PHE A 355 7.75 -36.83 12.89
N VAL A 356 8.16 -35.79 12.18
CA VAL A 356 8.94 -35.88 10.94
C VAL A 356 10.35 -35.36 11.14
N ARG A 357 10.50 -34.12 11.55
CA ARG A 357 11.80 -33.51 11.81
C ARG A 357 11.69 -32.23 12.66
N LYS A 358 12.80 -31.88 13.27
CA LYS A 358 13.09 -30.60 13.91
C LYS A 358 14.12 -29.84 13.09
N GLN A 359 14.03 -28.54 13.05
CA GLN A 359 14.94 -27.70 12.27
C GLN A 359 15.22 -26.39 13.00
N ARG A 360 16.45 -25.90 12.95
CA ARG A 360 16.80 -24.57 13.45
C ARG A 360 17.67 -23.85 12.45
N ASN A 361 17.27 -22.62 12.11
CA ASN A 361 17.94 -21.81 11.11
C ASN A 361 18.31 -20.45 11.72
N PHE A 362 19.60 -20.18 11.75
CA PHE A 362 20.11 -18.84 12.04
C PHE A 362 20.46 -18.17 10.73
N SER A 363 20.11 -16.91 10.59
CA SER A 363 20.55 -16.12 9.46
C SER A 363 20.76 -14.68 9.85
N ASP A 364 21.89 -14.10 9.43
CA ASP A 364 22.21 -12.69 9.49
C ASP A 364 22.43 -12.17 8.07
N ASN A 365 21.84 -11.03 7.74
CA ASN A 365 21.90 -10.42 6.45
C ASN A 365 22.22 -8.93 6.57
N ASP A 366 23.33 -8.52 5.95
CA ASP A 366 23.69 -7.11 5.76
C ASP A 366 23.51 -6.75 4.30
N ARG A 367 22.69 -5.75 4.01
CA ARG A 367 22.39 -5.34 2.64
C ARG A 367 22.47 -3.84 2.47
N TRP A 368 23.25 -3.43 1.53
CA TRP A 368 23.30 -2.05 1.06
C TRP A 368 22.69 -1.93 -0.35
N THR A 369 21.85 -0.92 -0.53
CA THR A 369 21.13 -0.71 -1.79
C THR A 369 21.20 0.75 -2.21
N ILE A 370 21.51 0.99 -3.49
CA ILE A 370 21.34 2.31 -4.11
C ILE A 370 20.43 2.19 -5.33
N LYS A 371 19.49 3.12 -5.43
CA LYS A 371 18.62 3.30 -6.58
C LYS A 371 18.64 4.75 -7.00
N ALA A 372 19.21 5.04 -8.14
CA ALA A 372 19.25 6.38 -8.71
C ALA A 372 18.55 6.39 -10.08
N ALA A 373 17.79 7.44 -10.35
CA ALA A 373 17.15 7.64 -11.65
C ALA A 373 17.07 9.11 -12.01
N ALA A 374 17.12 9.40 -13.29
CA ALA A 374 16.82 10.72 -13.84
C ALA A 374 15.93 10.57 -15.07
N ASP A 375 14.81 11.28 -15.07
CA ASP A 375 13.88 11.37 -16.18
C ASP A 375 14.00 12.76 -16.80
N VAL A 376 14.14 12.86 -18.11
CA VAL A 376 14.16 14.11 -18.85
C VAL A 376 13.08 14.05 -19.92
N SER A 377 12.14 14.95 -19.87
CA SER A 377 11.13 15.14 -20.91
C SER A 377 11.35 16.48 -21.59
N TYR A 378 11.41 16.49 -22.90
CA TYR A 378 11.60 17.67 -23.74
C TYR A 378 10.45 17.77 -24.73
N ARG A 379 10.04 19.00 -25.03
CA ARG A 379 9.12 19.33 -26.10
C ARG A 379 9.56 20.54 -26.86
N TYR A 380 9.48 20.41 -28.19
CA TYR A 380 9.51 21.52 -29.13
C TYR A 380 8.14 21.75 -29.76
N ARG A 381 7.65 23.00 -29.73
CA ARG A 381 6.41 23.43 -30.39
C ARG A 381 6.76 24.25 -31.60
N PHE A 382 6.26 23.82 -32.77
CA PHE A 382 6.57 24.50 -34.05
C PHE A 382 5.96 25.90 -34.11
N LYS A 383 6.71 26.87 -34.67
CA LYS A 383 6.27 28.27 -34.77
C LYS A 383 5.04 28.44 -35.66
N ASN A 384 5.00 27.74 -36.81
CA ASN A 384 4.01 27.93 -37.87
C ASN A 384 2.71 27.15 -37.63
N LYS A 385 2.72 26.06 -36.86
CA LYS A 385 1.57 25.24 -36.46
C LYS A 385 1.62 24.97 -34.96
N ARG A 386 0.98 25.81 -34.16
CA ARG A 386 1.04 25.78 -32.68
C ARG A 386 0.71 24.42 -32.03
N ARG A 387 -0.02 23.55 -32.73
CA ARG A 387 -0.38 22.22 -32.24
C ARG A 387 0.55 21.11 -32.74
N ARG A 388 1.46 21.42 -33.68
CA ARG A 388 2.49 20.49 -34.11
C ARG A 388 3.59 20.45 -33.05
N THR A 389 3.95 19.26 -32.58
CA THR A 389 4.96 19.10 -31.56
C THR A 389 5.93 17.95 -31.85
N LEU A 390 7.18 18.15 -31.50
CA LEU A 390 8.17 17.10 -31.37
C LEU A 390 8.45 16.94 -29.88
N SER A 391 8.37 15.71 -29.37
CA SER A 391 8.69 15.39 -27.98
C SER A 391 9.74 14.30 -27.90
N ALA A 392 10.63 14.43 -26.92
CA ALA A 392 11.62 13.43 -26.58
C ALA A 392 11.56 13.16 -25.08
N TYR A 393 11.69 11.91 -24.71
CA TYR A 393 11.82 11.47 -23.34
C TYR A 393 13.01 10.56 -23.20
N ALA A 394 13.81 10.79 -22.18
CA ALA A 394 14.92 9.93 -21.80
C ALA A 394 14.84 9.63 -20.31
N ARG A 395 15.06 8.38 -19.96
CA ARG A 395 15.20 7.93 -18.57
C ARG A 395 16.41 7.03 -18.47
N TYR A 396 17.20 7.25 -17.43
CA TYR A 396 18.22 6.30 -17.01
C TYR A 396 18.02 6.00 -15.53
N GLN A 397 18.08 4.72 -15.19
CA GLN A 397 17.96 4.24 -13.82
C GLN A 397 19.04 3.20 -13.57
N ILE A 398 19.70 3.32 -12.44
CA ILE A 398 20.61 2.33 -11.89
C ILE A 398 20.06 1.83 -10.55
N TYR A 399 20.08 0.52 -10.36
CA TYR A 399 19.78 -0.15 -9.11
C TYR A 399 20.92 -1.11 -8.81
N ARG A 400 21.60 -0.90 -7.70
CA ARG A 400 22.65 -1.79 -7.22
C ARG A 400 22.33 -2.19 -5.79
N TYR A 401 22.46 -3.46 -5.50
CA TYR A 401 22.52 -3.93 -4.13
C TYR A 401 23.72 -4.86 -3.94
N SER A 402 24.24 -4.88 -2.73
CA SER A 402 25.24 -5.81 -2.23
C SER A 402 24.72 -6.34 -0.92
N ALA A 403 24.76 -7.64 -0.71
CA ALA A 403 24.29 -8.29 0.50
C ALA A 403 25.23 -9.43 0.87
N LEU A 404 25.57 -9.48 2.15
CA LEU A 404 26.24 -10.60 2.79
C LEU A 404 25.26 -11.33 3.68
N ASP A 405 24.98 -12.59 3.35
CA ASP A 405 24.11 -13.46 4.15
C ASP A 405 24.97 -14.51 4.84
N GLN A 406 24.88 -14.61 6.15
CA GLN A 406 25.44 -15.70 6.93
C GLN A 406 24.30 -16.60 7.39
N SER A 407 24.37 -17.88 7.08
CA SER A 407 23.31 -18.82 7.45
C SER A 407 23.85 -20.10 8.03
N ARG A 408 23.15 -20.63 9.03
CA ARG A 408 23.42 -21.91 9.68
C ARG A 408 22.10 -22.65 9.78
N GLU A 409 22.04 -23.83 9.18
CA GLU A 409 20.86 -24.69 9.21
C GLU A 409 21.21 -26.01 9.88
N TYR A 410 20.42 -26.43 10.86
CA TYR A 410 20.53 -27.68 11.57
C TYR A 410 19.23 -28.45 11.45
N LYS A 411 19.30 -29.74 11.11
CA LYS A 411 18.15 -30.62 10.97
C LYS A 411 18.34 -31.90 11.78
N TRP A 412 17.28 -32.33 12.46
CA TRP A 412 17.21 -33.58 13.21
C TRP A 412 15.98 -34.34 12.71
N ASN A 413 16.18 -35.53 12.22
CA ASN A 413 15.12 -36.47 11.84
C ASN A 413 14.61 -37.21 13.10
N LYS A 414 13.66 -38.11 12.91
CA LYS A 414 12.93 -38.77 14.01
C LYS A 414 13.84 -39.46 15.02
N GLU A 415 14.94 -40.03 14.57
CA GLU A 415 15.87 -40.80 15.42
C GLU A 415 16.66 -39.95 16.41
N ASN A 416 16.93 -38.68 16.04
CA ASN A 416 17.73 -37.73 16.82
C ASN A 416 16.90 -36.53 17.36
N ALA A 417 15.57 -36.64 17.33
CA ALA A 417 14.68 -35.51 17.65
C ALA A 417 14.74 -35.06 19.11
N ASP A 418 15.09 -35.95 20.03
CA ASP A 418 15.11 -35.68 21.46
C ASP A 418 16.38 -34.94 21.90
N THR A 419 17.37 -34.83 21.04
CA THR A 419 18.62 -34.14 21.35
C THR A 419 18.50 -32.65 21.04
N SER A 420 18.96 -31.80 21.91
CA SER A 420 19.18 -30.37 21.65
C SER A 420 20.63 -30.06 21.28
N ASP A 421 21.48 -31.08 21.25
CA ASP A 421 22.89 -30.95 20.93
C ASP A 421 23.08 -30.82 19.40
N PHE A 422 23.70 -29.73 18.96
CA PHE A 422 24.01 -29.48 17.55
C PHE A 422 25.07 -30.41 16.99
N THR A 423 25.78 -31.12 17.82
CA THR A 423 26.80 -32.10 17.39
C THR A 423 26.22 -33.43 16.88
N THR A 424 24.96 -33.71 17.26
CA THR A 424 24.24 -34.93 16.88
C THR A 424 23.18 -34.70 15.79
N THR A 425 23.29 -33.64 15.02
CA THR A 425 22.39 -33.34 13.90
C THR A 425 22.60 -34.29 12.73
N ASP A 426 21.50 -34.66 12.09
CA ASP A 426 21.60 -35.49 10.86
C ASP A 426 22.12 -34.66 9.68
N TYR A 427 21.95 -33.37 9.74
CA TYR A 427 22.37 -32.47 8.70
C TYR A 427 22.73 -31.10 9.28
N THR A 428 23.91 -30.60 8.91
CA THR A 428 24.37 -29.25 9.24
C THR A 428 24.83 -28.55 7.98
N TYR A 429 24.35 -27.35 7.75
CA TYR A 429 24.74 -26.53 6.63
C TYR A 429 25.07 -25.11 7.08
N ILE A 430 26.33 -24.73 6.93
CA ILE A 430 26.84 -23.41 7.32
C ILE A 430 27.46 -22.76 6.09
N GLN A 431 27.05 -21.56 5.78
CA GLN A 431 27.56 -20.83 4.61
C GLN A 431 27.56 -19.32 4.79
N ASN A 432 28.49 -18.66 4.13
CA ASN A 432 28.42 -17.27 3.75
C ASN A 432 27.96 -17.17 2.29
N ARG A 433 27.07 -16.23 2.01
CA ARG A 433 26.57 -15.97 0.66
C ARG A 433 26.77 -14.49 0.35
N ASP A 434 27.61 -14.21 -0.62
CA ASP A 434 27.83 -12.86 -1.13
C ASP A 434 26.99 -12.64 -2.38
N ARG A 435 26.13 -11.65 -2.35
CA ARG A 435 25.22 -11.31 -3.45
C ARG A 435 25.43 -9.90 -3.92
N VAL A 436 25.80 -9.74 -5.17
CA VAL A 436 25.88 -8.43 -5.81
C VAL A 436 24.96 -8.41 -7.03
N SER A 437 24.08 -7.42 -7.11
CA SER A 437 23.26 -7.22 -8.29
C SER A 437 23.34 -5.78 -8.79
N LEU A 438 23.57 -5.63 -10.07
CA LEU A 438 23.56 -4.35 -10.78
C LEU A 438 22.52 -4.41 -11.90
N GLN A 439 21.47 -3.61 -11.78
CA GLN A 439 20.47 -3.43 -12.83
C GLN A 439 20.55 -2.02 -13.39
N GLN A 440 20.67 -1.92 -14.70
CA GLN A 440 20.67 -0.67 -15.44
C GLN A 440 19.48 -0.64 -16.40
N GLN A 441 18.71 0.44 -16.38
CA GLN A 441 17.57 0.62 -17.27
C GLN A 441 17.73 1.93 -18.04
N GLY A 442 17.67 1.83 -19.36
CA GLY A 442 17.66 2.98 -20.27
C GLY A 442 16.32 3.02 -21.02
N THR A 443 15.71 4.18 -21.14
CA THR A 443 14.54 4.41 -21.99
C THR A 443 14.76 5.66 -22.82
N GLY A 444 14.57 5.56 -24.12
CA GLY A 444 14.51 6.69 -25.04
C GLY A 444 13.19 6.63 -25.80
N LYS A 445 12.47 7.75 -25.89
CA LYS A 445 11.25 7.86 -26.68
C LYS A 445 11.26 9.13 -27.49
N PHE A 446 10.83 9.04 -28.75
CA PHE A 446 10.61 10.15 -29.64
C PHE A 446 9.18 10.08 -30.16
N ALA A 447 8.49 11.21 -30.19
CA ALA A 447 7.17 11.30 -30.74
C ALA A 447 6.98 12.60 -31.54
N TYR A 448 6.44 12.45 -32.75
CA TYR A 448 6.02 13.56 -33.59
C TYR A 448 4.49 13.59 -33.66
N THR A 449 3.91 14.75 -33.39
CA THR A 449 2.45 14.94 -33.39
C THR A 449 2.06 15.96 -34.45
N GLU A 450 1.24 15.54 -35.40
CA GLU A 450 0.64 16.36 -36.45
C GLU A 450 -0.84 16.64 -36.14
N PRO A 451 -1.29 17.88 -36.12
CA PRO A 451 -2.70 18.23 -36.05
C PRO A 451 -3.41 17.96 -37.39
N LEU A 452 -4.40 17.07 -37.38
CA LEU A 452 -5.27 16.77 -38.54
C LEU A 452 -6.47 17.73 -38.63
N GLY A 453 -6.45 18.84 -37.93
CA GLY A 453 -7.49 19.83 -37.85
C GLY A 453 -7.66 20.43 -36.45
N LYS A 454 -8.84 21.01 -36.20
CA LYS A 454 -9.10 21.64 -34.89
C LYS A 454 -9.34 20.63 -33.75
N ARG A 455 -9.70 19.38 -34.04
CA ARG A 455 -10.22 18.39 -33.06
C ARG A 455 -9.41 17.11 -33.00
N SER A 456 -8.56 16.84 -33.95
CA SER A 456 -7.83 15.57 -34.06
C SER A 456 -6.33 15.78 -34.24
N HIS A 457 -5.56 14.79 -33.72
CA HIS A 457 -4.11 14.72 -33.81
C HIS A 457 -3.71 13.29 -34.15
N LEU A 458 -2.69 13.16 -34.99
CA LEU A 458 -2.02 11.89 -35.25
C LEU A 458 -0.59 11.99 -34.73
N SER A 459 -0.14 10.99 -33.99
CA SER A 459 1.23 10.93 -33.50
C SER A 459 1.89 9.65 -33.93
N GLY A 460 3.09 9.74 -34.48
CA GLY A 460 4.01 8.62 -34.66
C GLY A 460 4.99 8.60 -33.49
N GLU A 461 5.23 7.43 -32.89
CA GLU A 461 6.13 7.29 -31.75
C GLU A 461 7.07 6.09 -31.90
N TYR A 462 8.31 6.27 -31.51
CA TYR A 462 9.29 5.21 -31.34
C TYR A 462 9.82 5.21 -29.92
N THR A 463 9.86 4.03 -29.29
CA THR A 463 10.40 3.86 -27.94
C THR A 463 11.41 2.72 -27.94
N PHE A 464 12.61 3.03 -27.50
CA PHE A 464 13.64 2.07 -27.16
C PHE A 464 13.76 1.95 -25.65
N ASN A 465 13.75 0.72 -25.15
CA ASN A 465 13.96 0.46 -23.72
C ASN A 465 14.96 -0.69 -23.57
N THR A 466 15.94 -0.53 -22.69
CA THR A 466 16.89 -1.58 -22.35
C THR A 466 16.90 -1.79 -20.84
N THR A 467 16.98 -3.04 -20.42
CA THR A 467 17.16 -3.43 -19.01
C THR A 467 18.25 -4.48 -18.96
N SER A 468 19.41 -4.09 -18.45
CA SER A 468 20.54 -5.00 -18.22
C SER A 468 20.65 -5.32 -16.73
N THR A 469 20.75 -6.59 -16.40
CA THR A 469 20.92 -7.09 -15.02
C THR A 469 22.17 -7.98 -14.99
N GLN A 470 23.09 -7.66 -14.11
CA GLN A 470 24.18 -8.53 -13.70
C GLN A 470 23.89 -8.97 -12.28
N ALA A 471 23.97 -10.26 -12.00
CA ALA A 471 23.76 -10.85 -10.69
C ALA A 471 24.86 -11.88 -10.41
N ASP A 472 25.57 -11.64 -9.33
CA ASP A 472 26.61 -12.52 -8.80
C ASP A 472 26.11 -13.01 -7.42
N ASP A 473 26.05 -14.30 -7.24
CA ASP A 473 25.55 -14.99 -6.05
C ASP A 473 26.55 -16.09 -5.69
N LEU A 474 27.46 -15.77 -4.80
CA LEU A 474 28.63 -16.58 -4.47
C LEU A 474 28.46 -17.20 -3.09
N ILE A 475 28.56 -18.53 -3.01
CA ILE A 475 28.37 -19.30 -1.79
C ILE A 475 29.72 -19.86 -1.33
N PHE A 476 30.09 -19.53 -0.09
CA PHE A 476 31.29 -19.96 0.60
C PHE A 476 30.90 -20.89 1.75
N PRO A 477 31.00 -22.23 1.61
CA PRO A 477 30.66 -23.16 2.67
C PRO A 477 31.67 -23.08 3.82
N PHE A 478 31.22 -23.44 5.01
CA PHE A 478 32.05 -23.60 6.17
C PHE A 478 32.52 -25.04 6.28
N THR A 479 33.81 -25.28 6.17
CA THR A 479 34.45 -26.60 6.27
C THR A 479 35.72 -26.45 7.11
N ASP A 480 36.02 -27.49 7.91
CA ASP A 480 37.25 -27.57 8.71
C ASP A 480 37.51 -26.36 9.63
N GLY A 481 36.44 -25.76 10.18
CA GLY A 481 36.53 -24.65 11.12
C GLY A 481 36.69 -23.28 10.50
N ALA A 482 36.63 -23.14 9.16
CA ALA A 482 36.71 -21.86 8.44
C ALA A 482 35.78 -21.79 7.23
N TYR A 483 35.44 -20.57 6.79
CA TYR A 483 34.78 -20.40 5.50
C TYR A 483 35.78 -20.58 4.36
N ALA A 484 35.34 -21.27 3.31
CA ALA A 484 36.17 -21.46 2.11
C ALA A 484 36.62 -20.11 1.52
N SER A 485 37.86 -20.02 1.06
CA SER A 485 38.39 -18.80 0.44
C SER A 485 37.88 -18.58 -0.99
N GLU A 486 37.45 -19.64 -1.67
CA GLU A 486 36.85 -19.57 -2.99
C GLU A 486 35.39 -20.03 -2.97
N PRO A 487 34.51 -19.43 -3.79
CA PRO A 487 33.13 -19.82 -3.87
C PRO A 487 32.98 -21.21 -4.50
N LYS A 488 32.04 -21.97 -4.01
CA LYS A 488 31.73 -23.28 -4.53
C LYS A 488 30.95 -23.16 -5.84
N LYS A 489 31.61 -23.50 -6.95
CA LYS A 489 31.12 -23.26 -8.32
C LYS A 489 29.75 -23.85 -8.59
N ARG A 490 29.44 -25.08 -8.15
CA ARG A 490 28.18 -25.79 -8.42
C ARG A 490 26.94 -25.17 -7.74
N VAL A 491 27.14 -24.42 -6.66
CA VAL A 491 26.05 -23.83 -5.88
C VAL A 491 26.00 -22.31 -6.02
N SER A 492 27.03 -21.71 -6.60
CA SER A 492 27.10 -20.28 -6.90
C SER A 492 26.52 -20.00 -8.28
N SER A 493 26.04 -18.79 -8.49
CA SER A 493 25.59 -18.34 -9.81
C SER A 493 26.20 -16.99 -10.17
N ILE A 494 26.69 -16.87 -11.40
CA ILE A 494 27.10 -15.61 -12.03
C ILE A 494 26.36 -15.49 -13.34
N SER A 495 25.54 -14.46 -13.45
CA SER A 495 24.68 -14.29 -14.61
C SER A 495 24.59 -12.85 -15.08
N ARG A 496 24.44 -12.66 -16.38
CA ARG A 496 24.11 -11.39 -17.02
C ARG A 496 22.93 -11.60 -17.94
N SER A 497 21.99 -10.66 -17.94
CA SER A 497 20.87 -10.69 -18.87
C SER A 497 20.51 -9.29 -19.33
N THR A 498 20.10 -9.17 -20.57
CA THR A 498 19.67 -7.87 -21.13
C THR A 498 18.39 -8.07 -21.93
N PHE A 499 17.39 -7.26 -21.63
CA PHE A 499 16.21 -7.08 -22.45
C PHE A 499 16.36 -5.83 -23.31
N TYR A 500 16.08 -5.95 -24.60
CA TYR A 500 15.92 -4.83 -25.52
C TYR A 500 14.48 -4.82 -26.01
N HIS A 501 13.80 -3.69 -25.87
CA HIS A 501 12.45 -3.50 -26.37
C HIS A 501 12.43 -2.37 -27.39
N ASN A 502 12.08 -2.69 -28.62
CA ASN A 502 11.82 -1.74 -29.69
C ASN A 502 10.32 -1.65 -29.91
N ARG A 503 9.75 -0.45 -29.80
CA ARG A 503 8.33 -0.20 -29.97
C ARG A 503 8.11 0.88 -31.02
N LEU A 504 7.36 0.54 -32.06
CA LEU A 504 6.91 1.48 -33.08
C LEU A 504 5.40 1.60 -32.98
N GLY A 505 4.88 2.80 -32.86
CA GLY A 505 3.47 3.02 -32.62
C GLY A 505 2.89 4.23 -33.31
N VAL A 506 1.58 4.16 -33.53
CA VAL A 506 0.77 5.26 -34.04
C VAL A 506 -0.37 5.50 -33.04
N ARG A 507 -0.62 6.79 -32.76
CA ARG A 507 -1.68 7.21 -31.85
C ARG A 507 -2.55 8.25 -32.52
N PHE A 508 -3.84 8.04 -32.46
CA PHE A 508 -4.88 8.97 -32.85
C PHE A 508 -5.60 9.53 -31.63
N ASN A 509 -5.74 10.85 -31.57
CA ASN A 509 -6.49 11.56 -30.55
C ASN A 509 -7.59 12.40 -31.20
N TYR A 510 -8.80 12.30 -30.65
CA TYR A 510 -9.94 13.10 -31.03
C TYR A 510 -10.58 13.75 -29.83
N ALA A 511 -10.83 15.07 -29.89
CA ALA A 511 -11.49 15.82 -28.83
C ALA A 511 -12.56 16.74 -29.41
N PHE A 512 -13.82 16.54 -29.02
CA PHE A 512 -14.94 17.35 -29.45
C PHE A 512 -15.87 17.68 -28.30
N LYS A 513 -16.09 19.00 -28.06
CA LYS A 513 -16.79 19.43 -26.84
C LYS A 513 -16.12 18.84 -25.60
N LYS A 514 -16.77 17.88 -24.96
CA LYS A 514 -16.27 17.18 -23.78
C LYS A 514 -15.89 15.72 -24.06
N LEU A 515 -16.24 15.18 -25.23
CA LEU A 515 -15.83 13.84 -25.66
C LEU A 515 -14.34 13.86 -25.99
N SER A 516 -13.58 12.92 -25.45
CA SER A 516 -12.21 12.67 -25.89
C SER A 516 -12.00 11.17 -26.14
N ILE A 517 -11.31 10.85 -27.24
CA ILE A 517 -10.96 9.50 -27.62
C ILE A 517 -9.46 9.47 -27.91
N THR A 518 -8.76 8.51 -27.36
CA THR A 518 -7.37 8.18 -27.65
C THR A 518 -7.31 6.73 -28.09
N ALA A 519 -6.78 6.45 -29.25
CA ALA A 519 -6.54 5.11 -29.76
C ALA A 519 -5.09 4.98 -30.21
N SER A 520 -4.38 3.95 -29.77
CA SER A 520 -3.03 3.66 -30.26
C SER A 520 -2.84 2.19 -30.55
N ALA A 521 -2.08 1.92 -31.61
CA ALA A 521 -1.55 0.62 -31.97
C ALA A 521 -0.04 0.69 -31.96
N THR A 522 0.60 -0.30 -31.35
CA THR A 522 2.06 -0.34 -31.18
C THR A 522 2.53 -1.76 -31.43
N TYR A 523 3.54 -1.90 -32.25
CA TYR A 523 4.26 -3.16 -32.42
C TYR A 523 5.49 -3.17 -31.52
N GLN A 524 5.64 -4.22 -30.72
CA GLN A 524 6.79 -4.44 -29.85
C GLN A 524 7.61 -5.64 -30.33
N ASN A 525 8.89 -5.41 -30.56
CA ASN A 525 9.92 -6.42 -30.67
C ASN A 525 10.71 -6.43 -29.36
N THR A 526 10.83 -7.58 -28.73
CA THR A 526 11.61 -7.79 -27.50
C THR A 526 12.68 -8.82 -27.77
N ILE A 527 13.93 -8.46 -27.48
CA ILE A 527 15.08 -9.38 -27.55
C ILE A 527 15.57 -9.58 -26.11
N PHE A 528 15.69 -10.83 -25.71
CA PHE A 528 16.35 -11.23 -24.48
C PHE A 528 17.69 -11.89 -24.81
N ASP A 529 18.76 -11.42 -24.20
CA ASP A 529 20.09 -12.01 -24.23
C ASP A 529 20.52 -12.34 -22.80
N GLY A 530 20.69 -13.60 -22.48
CA GLY A 530 21.13 -14.11 -21.19
C GLY A 530 22.44 -14.89 -21.33
N THR A 531 23.35 -14.68 -20.38
CA THR A 531 24.59 -15.47 -20.26
C THR A 531 24.77 -15.88 -18.81
N THR A 532 25.16 -17.12 -18.60
CA THR A 532 25.49 -17.70 -17.30
C THR A 532 26.95 -18.15 -17.35
N LYS A 533 27.72 -17.86 -16.30
CA LYS A 533 29.10 -18.32 -16.14
C LYS A 533 29.22 -19.42 -15.08
N LEU A 534 28.37 -19.34 -14.06
CA LEU A 534 28.23 -20.32 -12.99
C LEU A 534 26.77 -20.67 -12.80
N PRO A 535 26.41 -21.93 -12.45
CA PRO A 535 27.29 -23.09 -12.22
C PRO A 535 27.95 -23.62 -13.49
N GLU A 536 27.36 -23.45 -14.67
CA GLU A 536 27.84 -23.86 -15.98
C GLU A 536 27.73 -22.72 -16.99
N GLU A 537 28.64 -22.66 -17.94
CA GLU A 537 28.60 -21.67 -19.01
C GLU A 537 27.42 -21.95 -19.94
N GLY A 538 26.58 -20.94 -20.15
CA GLY A 538 25.41 -21.06 -21.00
C GLY A 538 24.98 -19.70 -21.58
N THR A 539 24.30 -19.77 -22.72
CA THR A 539 23.67 -18.59 -23.34
C THR A 539 22.22 -18.89 -23.70
N ASN A 540 21.37 -17.91 -23.47
CA ASN A 540 19.94 -17.98 -23.85
C ASN A 540 19.56 -16.73 -24.59
N ARG A 541 19.17 -16.85 -25.86
CA ARG A 541 18.67 -15.73 -26.65
C ARG A 541 17.26 -16.00 -27.16
N ARG A 542 16.35 -15.06 -26.89
CA ARG A 542 14.93 -15.15 -27.29
C ARG A 542 14.48 -13.87 -27.95
N VAL A 543 13.61 -14.00 -28.94
CA VAL A 543 12.99 -12.87 -29.64
C VAL A 543 11.49 -13.03 -29.60
N TYR A 544 10.79 -11.98 -29.16
CA TYR A 544 9.34 -11.97 -29.04
C TYR A 544 8.73 -10.81 -29.81
N HIS A 545 7.57 -11.04 -30.40
CA HIS A 545 6.83 -10.07 -31.19
C HIS A 545 5.41 -9.96 -30.67
N HIS A 546 5.01 -8.76 -30.25
CA HIS A 546 3.68 -8.54 -29.67
C HIS A 546 3.03 -7.28 -30.23
N PRO A 547 1.79 -7.37 -30.75
CA PRO A 547 0.96 -6.20 -31.00
C PRO A 547 0.43 -5.68 -29.66
N MET A 548 0.52 -4.38 -29.43
CA MET A 548 -0.01 -3.72 -28.24
C MET A 548 -1.02 -2.65 -28.64
N TYR A 549 -2.00 -2.41 -27.81
CA TYR A 549 -3.00 -1.40 -28.07
C TYR A 549 -3.42 -0.66 -26.81
N VAL A 550 -3.86 0.59 -27.00
CA VAL A 550 -4.53 1.38 -25.96
C VAL A 550 -5.73 2.08 -26.60
N PHE A 551 -6.87 1.94 -25.96
CA PHE A 551 -8.08 2.68 -26.27
C PHE A 551 -8.60 3.34 -25.01
N VAL A 552 -8.84 4.65 -25.07
CA VAL A 552 -9.43 5.42 -23.96
C VAL A 552 -10.50 6.34 -24.51
N ALA A 553 -11.70 6.27 -23.96
CA ALA A 553 -12.79 7.17 -24.28
C ALA A 553 -13.35 7.81 -23.01
N ASN A 554 -13.41 9.15 -22.96
CA ASN A 554 -14.11 9.90 -21.92
C ASN A 554 -15.39 10.47 -22.53
N ILE A 555 -16.53 10.07 -21.99
CA ILE A 555 -17.87 10.36 -22.52
C ILE A 555 -18.68 11.05 -21.43
N PRO A 556 -18.69 12.39 -21.36
CA PRO A 556 -19.58 13.12 -20.48
C PRO A 556 -20.98 13.18 -21.11
N PHE A 557 -21.93 12.46 -20.53
CA PHE A 557 -23.34 12.53 -20.97
C PHE A 557 -23.95 13.90 -20.69
N ASN A 558 -23.62 14.48 -19.53
CA ASN A 558 -24.06 15.81 -19.11
C ASN A 558 -23.07 16.42 -18.11
N LYS A 559 -23.48 17.47 -17.38
CA LYS A 559 -22.63 18.11 -16.33
C LYS A 559 -22.44 17.26 -15.07
N SER A 560 -23.23 16.23 -14.89
CA SER A 560 -23.26 15.39 -13.68
C SER A 560 -22.79 13.96 -13.91
N ASN A 561 -22.77 13.51 -15.15
CA ASN A 561 -22.51 12.11 -15.50
C ASN A 561 -21.34 11.99 -16.48
N THR A 562 -20.34 11.21 -16.13
CA THR A 562 -19.20 10.91 -16.99
C THR A 562 -18.91 9.41 -17.00
N LEU A 563 -18.73 8.85 -18.19
CA LEU A 563 -18.27 7.50 -18.40
C LEU A 563 -16.86 7.54 -19.00
N ARG A 564 -15.94 6.78 -18.44
CA ARG A 564 -14.61 6.51 -19.01
C ARG A 564 -14.51 5.02 -19.32
N ILE A 565 -14.15 4.70 -20.54
CA ILE A 565 -13.85 3.35 -21.01
C ILE A 565 -12.38 3.30 -21.36
N GLU A 566 -11.69 2.24 -20.95
CA GLU A 566 -10.29 2.02 -21.25
C GLU A 566 -10.07 0.55 -21.60
N ALA A 567 -9.32 0.27 -22.67
CA ALA A 567 -8.89 -1.07 -23.05
C ALA A 567 -7.40 -1.05 -23.39
N ARG A 568 -6.64 -2.04 -22.90
CA ARG A 568 -5.19 -2.14 -23.14
C ARG A 568 -4.78 -3.59 -23.39
N GLY A 569 -3.87 -3.78 -24.36
CA GLY A 569 -3.08 -5.00 -24.50
C GLY A 569 -1.62 -4.68 -24.23
N ASN A 570 -1.00 -5.38 -23.27
CA ASN A 570 0.41 -5.20 -22.91
C ASN A 570 1.06 -6.51 -22.50
N THR A 571 2.39 -6.56 -22.58
CA THR A 571 3.18 -7.71 -22.17
C THR A 571 3.71 -7.53 -20.74
N ARG A 572 3.78 -8.64 -20.01
CA ARG A 572 4.53 -8.78 -18.76
C ARG A 572 5.68 -9.74 -19.00
N ASN A 573 6.92 -9.24 -18.91
CA ASN A 573 8.08 -10.08 -19.08
C ASN A 573 8.36 -10.92 -17.82
N PRO A 574 8.86 -12.18 -17.98
CA PRO A 574 9.45 -12.92 -16.88
C PRO A 574 10.70 -12.18 -16.34
N SER A 575 11.06 -12.45 -15.10
CA SER A 575 12.31 -11.95 -14.54
C SER A 575 13.51 -12.66 -15.17
N SER A 576 14.70 -12.04 -15.11
CA SER A 576 15.93 -12.68 -15.60
C SER A 576 16.20 -14.02 -14.94
N SER A 577 15.96 -14.12 -13.63
CA SER A 577 16.11 -15.38 -12.87
C SER A 577 15.13 -16.46 -13.29
N MET A 578 13.97 -16.13 -13.85
CA MET A 578 13.04 -17.13 -14.37
C MET A 578 13.47 -17.68 -15.72
N LEU A 579 14.22 -16.91 -16.51
CA LEU A 579 14.66 -17.27 -17.87
C LEU A 579 16.03 -17.95 -17.92
N GLN A 580 16.73 -18.01 -16.80
CA GLN A 580 18.04 -18.69 -16.71
C GLN A 580 17.88 -20.09 -16.15
N ASP A 581 18.59 -21.05 -16.71
CA ASP A 581 18.58 -22.43 -16.21
C ASP A 581 19.50 -22.56 -14.98
N ILE A 582 19.08 -21.91 -13.90
CA ILE A 582 19.80 -21.91 -12.63
C ILE A 582 18.87 -22.43 -11.55
N VAL A 583 19.38 -23.35 -10.72
CA VAL A 583 18.66 -23.86 -9.56
C VAL A 583 19.14 -23.14 -8.30
N ASP A 584 18.25 -22.36 -7.69
CA ASP A 584 18.48 -21.70 -6.40
C ASP A 584 18.22 -22.69 -5.25
N ARG A 585 19.24 -22.93 -4.46
CA ARG A 585 19.27 -23.86 -3.31
C ARG A 585 19.56 -23.13 -2.00
N SER A 586 19.27 -21.85 -1.93
CA SER A 586 19.42 -21.09 -0.69
C SER A 586 18.58 -21.64 0.46
N SER A 587 17.59 -22.50 0.12
CA SER A 587 16.81 -23.30 1.06
C SER A 587 16.73 -24.74 0.54
N THR A 588 17.14 -25.70 1.36
CA THR A 588 17.04 -27.12 1.02
C THR A 588 15.59 -27.62 1.02
N SER A 589 14.69 -26.89 1.70
CA SER A 589 13.27 -27.23 1.78
C SER A 589 12.40 -26.54 0.71
N ASN A 590 12.96 -25.59 -0.04
CA ASN A 590 12.25 -24.86 -1.09
C ASN A 590 13.22 -24.56 -2.25
N VAL A 591 13.43 -25.59 -3.08
CA VAL A 591 14.32 -25.50 -4.23
C VAL A 591 13.59 -24.81 -5.39
N ARG A 592 14.22 -23.84 -6.04
CA ARG A 592 13.66 -23.11 -7.17
C ARG A 592 14.55 -23.24 -8.40
N ALA A 593 13.94 -23.54 -9.55
CA ALA A 593 14.64 -23.56 -10.84
C ALA A 593 14.08 -22.47 -11.76
N GLY A 594 14.92 -21.95 -12.63
CA GLY A 594 14.47 -21.15 -13.77
C GLY A 594 13.91 -22.04 -14.89
N ASN A 595 13.35 -21.40 -15.91
CA ASN A 595 12.86 -22.06 -17.12
C ASN A 595 13.15 -21.16 -18.34
N PRO A 596 14.18 -21.52 -19.16
CA PRO A 596 14.54 -20.77 -20.34
C PRO A 596 13.42 -20.63 -21.37
N ASP A 597 12.42 -21.50 -21.35
CA ASP A 597 11.35 -21.60 -22.34
C ASP A 597 10.12 -20.77 -22.01
N ILE A 598 10.15 -19.99 -20.92
CA ILE A 598 9.03 -19.12 -20.56
C ILE A 598 8.86 -17.95 -21.54
N ASP A 599 7.63 -17.78 -21.99
CA ASP A 599 7.21 -16.64 -22.80
C ASP A 599 6.69 -15.48 -21.95
N PRO A 600 6.81 -14.22 -22.41
CA PRO A 600 6.14 -13.10 -21.80
C PRO A 600 4.62 -13.29 -21.77
N ALA A 601 3.99 -13.04 -20.61
CA ALA A 601 2.54 -13.09 -20.53
C ALA A 601 1.91 -11.90 -21.27
N TYR A 602 0.91 -12.14 -22.08
CA TYR A 602 0.15 -11.10 -22.77
C TYR A 602 -1.14 -10.81 -22.03
N LEU A 603 -1.26 -9.58 -21.52
CA LEU A 603 -2.35 -9.15 -20.67
C LEU A 603 -3.32 -8.26 -21.43
N HIS A 604 -4.60 -8.61 -21.42
CA HIS A 604 -5.71 -7.79 -21.88
C HIS A 604 -6.41 -7.20 -20.65
N THR A 605 -6.50 -5.87 -20.59
CA THR A 605 -7.20 -5.17 -19.51
C THR A 605 -8.27 -4.28 -20.08
N ALA A 606 -9.50 -4.41 -19.60
CA ALA A 606 -10.61 -3.53 -19.88
C ALA A 606 -11.10 -2.87 -18.60
N GLU A 607 -11.31 -1.57 -18.61
CA GLU A 607 -11.77 -0.79 -17.47
C GLU A 607 -12.92 0.12 -17.85
N LEU A 608 -13.95 0.13 -17.02
CA LEU A 608 -15.09 1.02 -17.11
C LEU A 608 -15.20 1.81 -15.81
N ASN A 609 -15.27 3.14 -15.92
CA ASN A 609 -15.48 4.03 -14.78
C ASN A 609 -16.64 4.97 -15.05
N TYR A 610 -17.68 4.88 -14.22
CA TYR A 610 -18.81 5.78 -14.25
C TYR A 610 -18.89 6.63 -13.00
N ILE A 611 -19.09 7.94 -13.14
CA ILE A 611 -19.24 8.87 -12.03
C ILE A 611 -20.50 9.71 -12.27
N ASN A 612 -21.36 9.74 -11.25
CA ASN A 612 -22.51 10.62 -11.17
C ASN A 612 -22.37 11.54 -9.95
N THR A 613 -22.57 12.85 -10.14
CA THR A 613 -22.55 13.84 -9.06
C THR A 613 -23.77 14.72 -9.14
N ASN A 614 -24.67 14.63 -8.15
CA ASN A 614 -25.83 15.48 -8.08
C ASN A 614 -25.53 16.71 -7.19
N LYS A 615 -25.35 17.86 -7.81
CA LYS A 615 -25.03 19.13 -7.12
C LYS A 615 -26.12 19.55 -6.14
N LYS A 616 -27.40 19.35 -6.45
CA LYS A 616 -28.52 19.78 -5.59
C LYS A 616 -28.63 18.91 -4.35
N ALA A 617 -28.63 17.60 -4.53
CA ALA A 617 -28.70 16.64 -3.44
C ALA A 617 -27.36 16.45 -2.69
N GLY A 618 -26.25 16.93 -3.23
CA GLY A 618 -24.91 16.71 -2.66
C GLY A 618 -24.44 15.25 -2.72
N THR A 619 -25.07 14.41 -3.57
CA THR A 619 -24.75 12.98 -3.66
C THR A 619 -23.69 12.72 -4.74
N THR A 620 -22.89 11.69 -4.51
CA THR A 620 -21.93 11.19 -5.48
C THR A 620 -22.02 9.68 -5.55
N PHE A 621 -22.14 9.15 -6.76
CA PHE A 621 -22.09 7.72 -7.05
C PHE A 621 -20.92 7.45 -7.99
N SER A 622 -20.14 6.40 -7.74
CA SER A 622 -19.13 5.91 -8.66
C SER A 622 -19.19 4.39 -8.81
N LEU A 623 -18.96 3.93 -10.01
CA LEU A 623 -18.83 2.52 -10.37
C LEU A 623 -17.57 2.32 -11.20
N SER A 624 -16.72 1.41 -10.79
CA SER A 624 -15.51 0.98 -11.52
C SER A 624 -15.56 -0.51 -11.73
N ALA A 625 -15.39 -0.98 -12.96
CA ALA A 625 -15.24 -2.38 -13.29
C ALA A 625 -13.94 -2.56 -14.07
N THR A 626 -13.08 -3.48 -13.63
CA THR A 626 -11.80 -3.79 -14.27
C THR A 626 -11.71 -5.28 -14.53
N TYR A 627 -11.58 -5.65 -15.77
CA TYR A 627 -11.30 -7.01 -16.22
C TYR A 627 -9.84 -7.12 -16.66
N THR A 628 -9.14 -8.20 -16.28
CA THR A 628 -7.81 -8.54 -16.79
C THR A 628 -7.78 -10.03 -17.12
N GLY A 629 -7.37 -10.38 -18.34
CA GLY A 629 -7.20 -11.75 -18.80
C GLY A 629 -5.84 -11.96 -19.45
N SER A 630 -5.37 -13.20 -19.45
CA SER A 630 -4.15 -13.62 -20.16
C SER A 630 -4.30 -15.02 -20.74
N PRO A 631 -4.02 -15.23 -22.03
CA PRO A 631 -4.05 -16.55 -22.63
C PRO A 631 -2.80 -17.38 -22.28
N ASN A 632 -1.68 -16.75 -21.93
CA ASN A 632 -0.40 -17.38 -21.63
C ASN A 632 0.24 -16.81 -20.36
N TYR A 633 -0.50 -16.84 -19.25
CA TYR A 633 0.00 -16.33 -17.98
C TYR A 633 1.12 -17.24 -17.46
N PHE A 634 2.22 -16.66 -16.95
CA PHE A 634 3.24 -17.47 -16.28
C PHE A 634 2.97 -17.56 -14.78
N CYS A 635 3.09 -18.77 -14.26
CA CYS A 635 2.85 -19.14 -12.88
C CYS A 635 3.85 -20.23 -12.44
N ASP A 636 3.87 -20.52 -11.15
CA ASP A 636 4.73 -21.57 -10.61
C ASP A 636 4.08 -22.97 -10.80
N SER A 637 4.86 -23.93 -11.28
CA SER A 637 4.63 -25.37 -11.16
C SER A 637 5.28 -25.82 -9.87
N LEU A 638 4.51 -26.48 -9.01
CA LEU A 638 4.93 -26.96 -7.70
C LEU A 638 5.03 -28.49 -7.71
N VAL A 639 6.15 -29.02 -7.25
CA VAL A 639 6.28 -30.42 -6.83
C VAL A 639 6.40 -30.41 -5.32
N ILE A 640 5.45 -31.06 -4.65
CA ILE A 640 5.36 -31.10 -3.19
C ILE A 640 5.10 -32.53 -2.71
N ASN A 641 5.73 -32.92 -1.59
CA ASN A 641 5.55 -34.21 -0.95
C ASN A 641 5.79 -35.43 -1.87
N GLN A 642 6.69 -35.29 -2.82
CA GLN A 642 7.23 -36.38 -3.61
C GLN A 642 8.65 -36.65 -3.14
N GLU A 643 8.78 -37.43 -2.08
CA GLU A 643 10.07 -37.90 -1.58
C GLU A 643 10.82 -38.64 -2.68
N GLY A 644 12.10 -38.35 -2.81
CA GLY A 644 12.94 -38.92 -3.85
C GLY A 644 12.79 -38.25 -5.23
N PHE A 645 11.99 -37.20 -5.38
CA PHE A 645 11.93 -36.43 -6.63
C PHE A 645 13.24 -35.71 -6.87
N GLY A 646 13.88 -35.93 -8.02
CA GLY A 646 15.10 -35.24 -8.44
C GLY A 646 14.83 -33.79 -8.80
N THR A 647 15.57 -32.88 -8.21
CA THR A 647 15.42 -31.42 -8.43
C THR A 647 16.21 -30.90 -9.62
N GLY A 648 17.09 -31.69 -10.20
CA GLY A 648 18.09 -31.27 -11.19
C GLY A 648 19.22 -30.46 -10.58
N ALA A 649 19.21 -30.25 -9.27
CA ALA A 649 20.29 -29.60 -8.54
C ALA A 649 21.20 -30.65 -7.91
N PHE A 650 22.49 -30.35 -7.82
CA PHE A 650 23.48 -31.26 -7.29
C PHE A 650 24.11 -30.70 -6.01
N ASN A 651 24.35 -31.56 -5.04
CA ASN A 651 25.06 -31.20 -3.82
C ASN A 651 26.57 -31.07 -4.07
N ASP A 652 27.31 -30.84 -3.01
CA ASP A 652 28.73 -30.60 -3.04
C ASP A 652 29.55 -31.80 -3.55
N LYS A 653 29.02 -33.02 -3.37
CA LYS A 653 29.64 -34.28 -3.79
C LYS A 653 29.27 -34.62 -5.23
N GLY A 654 28.40 -33.87 -5.88
CA GLY A 654 27.91 -34.15 -7.23
C GLY A 654 26.70 -35.09 -7.24
N GLU A 655 26.09 -35.38 -6.09
CA GLU A 655 24.86 -36.17 -5.98
C GLU A 655 23.66 -35.25 -6.20
N GLU A 656 22.64 -35.76 -6.93
CA GLU A 656 21.42 -35.00 -7.14
C GLU A 656 20.66 -34.80 -5.81
N ILE A 657 20.17 -33.54 -5.57
CA ILE A 657 19.35 -33.26 -4.41
C ILE A 657 17.94 -33.79 -4.65
N LEU A 658 17.57 -34.73 -3.83
CA LEU A 658 16.22 -35.31 -3.81
C LEU A 658 15.35 -34.56 -2.78
N LEU A 659 14.07 -34.38 -3.09
CA LEU A 659 13.11 -33.81 -2.13
C LEU A 659 12.87 -34.81 -0.98
N GLY A 660 12.95 -34.27 0.23
CA GLY A 660 12.54 -34.94 1.45
C GLY A 660 11.08 -34.63 1.82
N ALA A 661 10.65 -35.23 2.94
CA ALA A 661 9.31 -34.97 3.47
C ALA A 661 9.10 -33.49 3.78
N GLY A 662 8.05 -32.90 3.19
CA GLY A 662 7.72 -31.49 3.35
C GLY A 662 8.52 -30.51 2.51
N ASP A 663 9.48 -30.99 1.72
CA ASP A 663 10.21 -30.15 0.78
C ASP A 663 9.40 -29.89 -0.49
N GLN A 664 9.72 -28.81 -1.19
CA GLN A 664 9.05 -28.42 -2.43
C GLN A 664 10.05 -27.99 -3.50
N PHE A 665 9.71 -28.30 -4.75
CA PHE A 665 10.41 -27.81 -5.93
C PHE A 665 9.50 -26.90 -6.73
N VAL A 666 10.01 -25.77 -7.17
CA VAL A 666 9.26 -24.70 -7.85
C VAL A 666 9.91 -24.37 -9.18
N LYS A 667 9.17 -24.51 -10.28
CA LYS A 667 9.62 -24.12 -11.62
C LYS A 667 8.55 -23.25 -12.30
N PRO A 668 8.89 -22.10 -12.88
CA PRO A 668 7.93 -21.27 -13.58
C PRO A 668 7.54 -21.88 -14.95
N ILE A 669 6.26 -21.80 -15.31
CA ILE A 669 5.70 -22.27 -16.58
C ILE A 669 4.65 -21.30 -17.12
N ASN A 670 4.33 -21.38 -18.42
CA ASN A 670 3.19 -20.67 -19.01
C ASN A 670 1.95 -21.54 -19.00
N LEU A 671 0.84 -20.98 -18.49
CA LEU A 671 -0.48 -21.63 -18.53
C LEU A 671 -1.56 -20.64 -18.97
N GLY A 672 -2.56 -21.13 -19.67
CA GLY A 672 -3.74 -20.36 -20.01
C GLY A 672 -4.75 -20.26 -18.85
N GLY A 673 -5.78 -19.44 -19.04
CA GLY A 673 -6.93 -19.37 -18.12
C GLY A 673 -6.80 -18.40 -16.95
N TYR A 674 -5.90 -17.40 -17.03
CA TYR A 674 -5.91 -16.30 -16.08
C TYR A 674 -7.02 -15.31 -16.37
N HIS A 675 -7.92 -15.11 -15.39
CA HIS A 675 -9.00 -14.12 -15.45
C HIS A 675 -9.17 -13.45 -14.11
N LYS A 676 -9.37 -12.13 -14.13
CA LYS A 676 -9.69 -11.34 -12.96
C LYS A 676 -10.69 -10.26 -13.30
N LEU A 677 -11.83 -10.27 -12.63
CA LEU A 677 -12.82 -9.19 -12.66
C LEU A 677 -12.87 -8.53 -11.27
N MET A 678 -12.74 -7.22 -11.24
CA MET A 678 -12.89 -6.42 -10.02
C MET A 678 -13.94 -5.34 -10.26
N VAL A 679 -14.97 -5.32 -9.42
CA VAL A 679 -16.01 -4.29 -9.44
C VAL A 679 -15.96 -3.53 -8.11
N LYS A 680 -15.95 -2.21 -8.19
CA LYS A 680 -16.01 -1.31 -7.03
C LYS A 680 -17.14 -0.32 -7.24
N SER A 681 -18.02 -0.17 -6.26
CA SER A 681 -19.07 0.84 -6.23
C SER A 681 -18.94 1.66 -4.97
N SER A 682 -19.17 2.96 -5.07
CA SER A 682 -19.28 3.83 -3.90
C SER A 682 -20.42 4.82 -4.08
N PHE A 683 -21.15 5.03 -3.00
CA PHE A 683 -22.23 6.00 -2.90
C PHE A 683 -22.03 6.85 -1.66
N ALA A 684 -22.16 8.16 -1.80
CA ALA A 684 -22.05 9.06 -0.67
C ALA A 684 -23.17 10.10 -0.71
N MET A 685 -23.75 10.38 0.46
CA MET A 685 -24.84 11.35 0.60
C MET A 685 -24.77 12.09 1.95
N PRO A 686 -25.20 13.34 2.00
CA PRO A 686 -25.43 14.02 3.25
C PRO A 686 -26.74 13.53 3.91
N LEU A 687 -26.72 13.35 5.22
CA LEU A 687 -27.89 13.11 6.07
C LEU A 687 -28.14 14.39 6.85
N ASP A 688 -28.88 15.34 6.26
CA ASP A 688 -29.05 16.69 6.81
C ASP A 688 -29.85 16.70 8.12
N PHE A 689 -30.73 15.71 8.33
CA PHE A 689 -31.54 15.58 9.55
C PHE A 689 -30.71 15.26 10.80
N ILE A 690 -29.57 14.55 10.66
CA ILE A 690 -28.59 14.29 11.75
C ILE A 690 -27.28 15.04 11.55
N ARG A 691 -27.19 15.89 10.53
CA ARG A 691 -25.98 16.64 10.15
C ARG A 691 -24.74 15.75 10.04
N CYS A 692 -24.84 14.66 9.29
CA CYS A 692 -23.76 13.71 9.03
C CYS A 692 -23.60 13.51 7.53
N ASN A 693 -22.45 12.94 7.14
CA ASN A 693 -22.22 12.44 5.79
C ASN A 693 -22.15 10.91 5.86
N PHE A 694 -22.91 10.24 5.01
CA PHE A 694 -22.94 8.79 4.91
C PHE A 694 -22.22 8.34 3.64
N HIS A 695 -21.40 7.30 3.77
CA HIS A 695 -20.68 6.66 2.69
C HIS A 695 -20.97 5.16 2.69
N LEU A 696 -21.34 4.65 1.54
CA LEU A 696 -21.54 3.21 1.31
C LEU A 696 -20.59 2.76 0.23
N GLY A 697 -19.88 1.65 0.43
CA GLY A 697 -18.99 1.05 -0.55
C GLY A 697 -19.27 -0.45 -0.71
N ALA A 698 -19.32 -0.91 -1.94
CA ALA A 698 -19.38 -2.32 -2.27
C ALA A 698 -18.26 -2.69 -3.25
N GLN A 699 -17.59 -3.80 -3.00
CA GLN A 699 -16.51 -4.28 -3.86
C GLN A 699 -16.64 -5.79 -4.03
N ALA A 700 -16.32 -6.27 -5.24
CA ALA A 700 -16.26 -7.68 -5.57
C ALA A 700 -15.02 -7.96 -6.41
N SER A 701 -14.37 -9.08 -6.18
CA SER A 701 -13.30 -9.59 -7.04
C SER A 701 -13.52 -11.07 -7.28
N VAL A 702 -13.54 -11.43 -8.55
CA VAL A 702 -13.55 -12.82 -9.01
C VAL A 702 -12.25 -13.03 -9.78
N GLN A 703 -11.45 -14.00 -9.34
CA GLN A 703 -10.15 -14.28 -9.93
C GLN A 703 -9.92 -15.77 -10.07
N ARG A 704 -9.54 -16.20 -11.26
CA ARG A 704 -9.04 -17.53 -11.55
C ARG A 704 -7.55 -17.42 -11.90
N LEU A 705 -6.70 -18.10 -11.14
CA LEU A 705 -5.26 -18.21 -11.35
C LEU A 705 -4.97 -19.62 -11.85
N PRO A 706 -4.28 -19.78 -12.99
CA PRO A 706 -3.78 -21.09 -13.39
C PRO A 706 -2.64 -21.50 -12.43
N GLY A 707 -2.50 -22.79 -12.20
CA GLY A 707 -1.41 -23.38 -11.41
C GLY A 707 -1.20 -24.85 -11.79
N MET A 708 -0.06 -25.40 -11.42
CA MET A 708 0.26 -26.79 -11.59
C MET A 708 0.82 -27.33 -10.28
N ILE A 709 0.33 -28.49 -9.83
CA ILE A 709 0.84 -29.18 -8.63
C ILE A 709 1.03 -30.64 -9.00
N ASN A 710 2.26 -31.15 -8.82
CA ASN A 710 2.65 -32.54 -9.13
C ASN A 710 2.27 -32.97 -10.55
N GLY A 711 2.38 -32.06 -11.54
CA GLY A 711 2.04 -32.31 -12.93
C GLY A 711 0.56 -32.12 -13.30
N ASP A 712 -0.33 -31.94 -12.32
CA ASP A 712 -1.76 -31.72 -12.56
C ASP A 712 -2.08 -30.22 -12.66
N TYR A 713 -2.94 -29.86 -13.62
CA TYR A 713 -3.48 -28.51 -13.72
C TYR A 713 -4.46 -28.23 -12.58
N VAL A 714 -4.11 -27.30 -11.72
CA VAL A 714 -4.86 -26.95 -10.51
C VAL A 714 -5.20 -25.46 -10.53
N PRO A 715 -6.36 -25.05 -11.09
CA PRO A 715 -6.79 -23.68 -11.07
C PRO A 715 -7.18 -23.25 -9.64
N ILE A 716 -6.72 -22.07 -9.24
CA ILE A 716 -7.02 -21.47 -7.94
C ILE A 716 -8.04 -20.35 -8.15
N ASN A 717 -9.21 -20.53 -7.55
CA ASN A 717 -10.25 -19.51 -7.53
C ASN A 717 -10.11 -18.65 -6.26
N ARG A 718 -9.93 -17.34 -6.44
CA ARG A 718 -9.83 -16.37 -5.34
C ARG A 718 -10.92 -15.31 -5.51
N ASN A 719 -12.01 -15.51 -4.81
CA ASN A 719 -13.16 -14.63 -4.88
C ASN A 719 -13.36 -13.91 -3.55
N TRP A 720 -13.82 -12.67 -3.58
CA TRP A 720 -14.20 -11.98 -2.37
C TRP A 720 -15.25 -10.91 -2.63
N PHE A 721 -16.09 -10.69 -1.63
CA PHE A 721 -17.07 -9.62 -1.57
C PHE A 721 -16.83 -8.77 -0.32
N GLN A 722 -16.93 -7.47 -0.47
CA GLN A 722 -16.77 -6.52 0.62
C GLN A 722 -17.88 -5.49 0.60
N LEU A 723 -18.45 -5.26 1.77
CA LEU A 723 -19.34 -4.13 2.04
C LEU A 723 -18.68 -3.22 3.08
N SER A 724 -18.87 -1.92 2.94
CA SER A 724 -18.38 -0.94 3.90
C SER A 724 -19.38 0.20 4.04
N GLY A 725 -19.60 0.63 5.27
CA GLY A 725 -20.40 1.78 5.62
C GLY A 725 -19.59 2.74 6.49
N ARG A 726 -19.71 4.05 6.30
CA ARG A 726 -19.07 5.06 7.13
C ARG A 726 -19.99 6.24 7.34
N LEU A 727 -20.05 6.70 8.58
CA LEU A 727 -20.80 7.87 9.00
C LEU A 727 -19.81 8.87 9.61
N ASP A 728 -19.72 10.05 9.01
CA ASP A 728 -18.88 11.15 9.48
C ASP A 728 -19.76 12.31 9.98
N SER A 729 -19.42 12.85 11.14
CA SER A 729 -20.11 14.02 11.68
C SER A 729 -19.89 15.26 10.80
N ASN A 730 -20.93 16.08 10.66
CA ASN A 730 -20.85 17.41 10.06
C ASN A 730 -21.63 18.44 10.93
N ILE A 731 -21.68 18.15 12.25
CA ILE A 731 -22.51 18.85 13.25
C ILE A 731 -21.88 20.20 13.59
N SER A 732 -20.64 20.20 14.08
CA SER A 732 -19.94 21.40 14.53
C SER A 732 -18.42 21.14 14.58
N LYS A 733 -17.64 22.19 14.88
CA LYS A 733 -16.21 22.08 15.16
C LYS A 733 -15.88 21.47 16.53
N ASN A 734 -16.87 21.41 17.41
CA ASN A 734 -16.69 20.90 18.77
C ASN A 734 -17.01 19.42 18.88
N VAL A 735 -17.70 18.85 17.88
CA VAL A 735 -18.05 17.42 17.84
C VAL A 735 -17.61 16.87 16.52
N ASP A 736 -16.59 16.03 16.54
CA ASP A 736 -16.06 15.36 15.38
C ASP A 736 -16.00 13.85 15.64
N PHE A 737 -16.79 13.08 14.93
CA PHE A 737 -16.77 11.64 15.01
C PHE A 737 -16.79 10.99 13.64
N THR A 738 -16.29 9.77 13.59
CA THR A 738 -16.42 8.84 12.48
C THR A 738 -16.77 7.47 13.04
N VAL A 739 -17.77 6.84 12.47
CA VAL A 739 -18.07 5.41 12.69
C VAL A 739 -17.97 4.71 11.35
N SER A 740 -17.24 3.64 11.29
CA SER A 740 -17.04 2.87 10.06
C SER A 740 -17.21 1.37 10.33
N TYR A 741 -17.88 0.70 9.44
CA TYR A 741 -18.01 -0.75 9.46
C TYR A 741 -17.63 -1.31 8.10
N LYS A 742 -16.87 -2.40 8.11
CA LYS A 742 -16.43 -3.11 6.90
C LYS A 742 -16.50 -4.60 7.14
N THR A 743 -17.13 -5.30 6.23
CA THR A 743 -17.13 -6.76 6.20
C THR A 743 -16.64 -7.26 4.86
N ARG A 744 -15.87 -8.34 4.88
CA ARG A 744 -15.44 -9.03 3.66
C ARG A 744 -15.57 -10.53 3.85
N TYR A 745 -16.19 -11.17 2.88
CA TYR A 745 -16.22 -12.60 2.72
C TYR A 745 -15.21 -13.00 1.64
N VAL A 746 -14.31 -13.91 1.96
CA VAL A 746 -13.26 -14.42 1.05
C VAL A 746 -13.50 -15.89 0.81
N MET A 747 -13.48 -16.27 -0.47
CA MET A 747 -13.60 -17.65 -0.94
C MET A 747 -12.35 -18.01 -1.71
N ASN A 748 -11.53 -18.87 -1.16
CA ASN A 748 -10.37 -19.45 -1.82
C ASN A 748 -10.61 -20.94 -2.01
N GLU A 749 -10.63 -21.36 -3.25
CA GLU A 749 -10.90 -22.74 -3.60
C GLU A 749 -9.88 -23.24 -4.64
N TYR A 750 -9.40 -24.42 -4.46
CA TYR A 750 -8.74 -25.18 -5.52
C TYR A 750 -9.11 -26.65 -5.46
N THR A 751 -9.05 -27.30 -6.59
CA THR A 751 -9.32 -28.73 -6.70
C THR A 751 -8.03 -29.42 -7.16
N GLY A 752 -7.41 -30.14 -6.25
CA GLY A 752 -6.28 -31.02 -6.54
C GLY A 752 -6.72 -32.49 -6.59
N LYS A 753 -5.78 -33.36 -6.79
CA LYS A 753 -5.98 -34.80 -6.66
C LYS A 753 -5.34 -35.31 -5.37
N LYS A 754 -6.04 -36.17 -4.64
CA LYS A 754 -5.54 -36.86 -3.45
C LYS A 754 -5.54 -38.34 -3.72
N LYS A 755 -4.46 -39.04 -3.38
CA LYS A 755 -4.40 -40.48 -3.49
C LYS A 755 -5.06 -41.10 -2.25
N VAL A 756 -6.14 -41.84 -2.45
CA VAL A 756 -6.88 -42.57 -1.40
C VAL A 756 -6.95 -44.01 -1.81
N SER A 757 -6.44 -44.92 -0.97
CA SER A 757 -6.44 -46.37 -1.23
C SER A 757 -5.85 -46.75 -2.59
N GLY A 758 -4.83 -46.04 -3.05
CA GLY A 758 -4.17 -46.32 -4.33
C GLY A 758 -4.73 -45.53 -5.54
N GLU A 759 -5.94 -44.99 -5.47
CA GLU A 759 -6.59 -44.25 -6.55
C GLU A 759 -6.50 -42.70 -6.34
N TYR A 760 -6.42 -41.93 -7.44
CA TYR A 760 -6.45 -40.49 -7.39
C TYR A 760 -7.89 -39.98 -7.42
N VAL A 761 -8.34 -39.41 -6.31
CA VAL A 761 -9.68 -38.83 -6.16
C VAL A 761 -9.54 -37.30 -6.16
N ALA A 762 -10.48 -36.64 -6.80
CA ALA A 762 -10.56 -35.17 -6.77
C ALA A 762 -10.72 -34.68 -5.32
N HIS A 763 -9.81 -33.84 -4.86
CA HIS A 763 -9.84 -33.26 -3.52
C HIS A 763 -10.02 -31.77 -3.61
N LYS A 764 -11.19 -31.26 -3.16
CA LYS A 764 -11.48 -29.84 -3.11
C LYS A 764 -11.00 -29.26 -1.79
N VAL A 765 -10.07 -28.32 -1.88
CA VAL A 765 -9.60 -27.54 -0.73
C VAL A 765 -10.27 -26.19 -0.73
N GLU A 766 -10.95 -25.89 0.34
CA GLU A 766 -11.67 -24.64 0.56
C GLU A 766 -11.11 -23.96 1.81
N ASN A 767 -10.74 -22.69 1.66
CA ASN A 767 -10.44 -21.86 2.78
C ASN A 767 -11.23 -20.55 2.66
N ASN A 768 -12.45 -20.65 3.14
CA ASN A 768 -13.38 -19.53 3.14
C ASN A 768 -13.37 -18.89 4.52
N TYR A 769 -13.32 -17.56 4.54
CA TYR A 769 -13.34 -16.82 5.80
C TYR A 769 -14.06 -15.47 5.65
N MET A 770 -14.53 -14.99 6.77
CA MET A 770 -15.18 -13.70 6.88
C MET A 770 -14.44 -12.84 7.89
N TYR A 771 -14.23 -11.58 7.57
CA TYR A 771 -13.79 -10.65 8.55
C TYR A 771 -14.72 -9.44 8.69
N HIS A 772 -14.85 -8.98 9.93
CA HIS A 772 -15.57 -7.78 10.30
C HIS A 772 -14.61 -6.79 10.93
N ARG A 773 -14.77 -5.53 10.60
CA ARG A 773 -14.01 -4.44 11.21
C ARG A 773 -14.96 -3.30 11.51
N LEU A 774 -15.07 -2.94 12.79
CA LEU A 774 -15.78 -1.76 13.27
C LEU A 774 -14.74 -0.78 13.78
N GLY A 775 -14.80 0.46 13.33
CA GLY A 775 -13.95 1.55 13.84
C GLY A 775 -14.82 2.72 14.26
N ALA A 776 -14.57 3.28 15.42
CA ALA A 776 -15.20 4.49 15.91
C ALA A 776 -14.13 5.45 16.43
N GLN A 777 -14.23 6.70 16.07
CA GLN A 777 -13.38 7.79 16.56
C GLN A 777 -14.27 8.94 16.97
N LEU A 778 -13.99 9.54 18.12
CA LEU A 778 -14.75 10.65 18.68
C LEU A 778 -13.80 11.69 19.27
N LYS A 779 -14.00 12.95 18.89
CA LYS A 779 -13.39 14.11 19.55
C LYS A 779 -14.49 15.08 19.93
N ILE A 780 -14.60 15.39 21.23
CA ILE A 780 -15.55 16.37 21.79
C ILE A 780 -14.77 17.47 22.48
N ILE A 781 -15.16 18.71 22.22
CA ILE A 781 -14.67 19.89 22.92
C ILE A 781 -15.81 20.41 23.75
N PHE A 782 -15.66 20.39 25.08
CA PHE A 782 -16.69 20.80 26.03
C PHE A 782 -16.15 21.81 27.03
N LEU A 783 -17.00 22.53 27.70
CA LEU A 783 -16.63 23.60 28.63
C LEU A 783 -15.55 24.54 28.06
N ARG A 784 -15.60 24.79 26.74
CA ARG A 784 -14.69 25.61 25.94
C ARG A 784 -13.27 25.08 25.76
N ASN A 785 -12.66 24.52 26.81
CA ASN A 785 -11.24 24.17 26.84
C ASN A 785 -10.96 22.68 27.03
N PHE A 786 -11.90 21.94 27.60
CA PHE A 786 -11.73 20.49 27.76
C PHE A 786 -11.92 19.76 26.46
N THR A 787 -11.14 18.73 26.25
CA THR A 787 -11.24 17.83 25.10
C THR A 787 -11.35 16.39 25.59
N PHE A 788 -12.26 15.65 25.04
CA PHE A 788 -12.30 14.19 25.14
C PHE A 788 -12.02 13.63 23.76
N THR A 789 -11.07 12.69 23.67
CA THR A 789 -10.79 11.95 22.46
C THR A 789 -10.81 10.46 22.76
N GLY A 790 -11.60 9.72 22.00
CA GLY A 790 -11.69 8.27 22.11
C GLY A 790 -11.62 7.62 20.75
N SER A 791 -10.99 6.44 20.72
CA SER A 791 -11.05 5.55 19.58
C SER A 791 -11.40 4.14 20.02
N PHE A 792 -12.16 3.46 19.21
CA PHE A 792 -12.52 2.06 19.39
C PHE A 792 -12.39 1.34 18.05
N ALA A 793 -11.75 0.20 18.09
CA ALA A 793 -11.69 -0.69 16.94
C ALA A 793 -11.99 -2.12 17.37
N PHE A 794 -12.80 -2.77 16.57
CA PHE A 794 -13.12 -4.18 16.69
C PHE A 794 -12.80 -4.87 15.39
N ARG A 795 -12.12 -5.99 15.48
CA ARG A 795 -11.86 -6.91 14.38
C ARG A 795 -12.31 -8.31 14.77
N LYS A 796 -13.00 -8.97 13.85
CA LYS A 796 -13.32 -10.38 13.95
C LYS A 796 -12.91 -11.06 12.66
N ASP A 797 -12.10 -12.10 12.77
CA ASP A 797 -11.69 -12.96 11.67
C ASP A 797 -12.19 -14.38 11.97
N LYS A 798 -13.06 -14.90 11.11
CA LYS A 798 -13.69 -16.20 11.31
C LYS A 798 -13.59 -17.06 10.06
N SER A 799 -13.07 -18.27 10.20
CA SER A 799 -13.14 -19.31 9.17
C SER A 799 -14.52 -19.93 9.13
N THR A 800 -15.06 -20.19 7.92
CA THR A 800 -16.36 -20.86 7.76
C THR A 800 -16.36 -22.31 8.21
N LYS A 801 -15.19 -22.95 8.24
CA LYS A 801 -15.01 -24.34 8.72
C LYS A 801 -14.62 -24.42 10.20
N GLY A 802 -14.72 -23.31 10.96
CA GLY A 802 -14.41 -23.29 12.39
C GLY A 802 -12.92 -23.45 12.73
N LEU A 803 -12.03 -23.27 11.78
CA LEU A 803 -10.58 -23.42 11.96
C LEU A 803 -10.00 -22.31 12.86
N TYR A 804 -10.65 -21.14 12.89
CA TYR A 804 -10.34 -20.03 13.79
C TYR A 804 -11.55 -19.11 13.94
N ASP A 805 -11.63 -18.43 15.06
CA ASP A 805 -12.63 -17.39 15.38
C ASP A 805 -11.97 -16.36 16.32
N ASP A 806 -11.18 -15.43 15.71
CA ASP A 806 -10.38 -14.47 16.46
C ASP A 806 -11.10 -13.15 16.57
N ASN A 807 -11.13 -12.63 17.78
CA ASN A 807 -11.65 -11.31 18.09
C ASN A 807 -10.49 -10.44 18.59
N PHE A 808 -10.49 -9.19 18.18
CA PHE A 808 -9.51 -8.19 18.59
C PHE A 808 -10.20 -6.88 18.88
N TYR A 809 -9.87 -6.29 20.04
CA TYR A 809 -10.46 -5.04 20.51
C TYR A 809 -9.34 -4.05 20.84
N LEU A 810 -9.42 -2.85 20.32
CA LEU A 810 -8.54 -1.76 20.67
C LEU A 810 -9.37 -0.57 21.14
N CYS A 811 -9.05 -0.02 22.31
CA CYS A 811 -9.75 1.11 22.88
C CYS A 811 -8.75 2.09 23.47
N ASP A 812 -8.74 3.33 22.94
CA ASP A 812 -7.92 4.42 23.47
C ASP A 812 -8.81 5.53 23.97
N MET A 813 -8.45 6.15 25.11
CA MET A 813 -9.21 7.26 25.72
C MET A 813 -8.27 8.30 26.28
N PHE A 814 -8.54 9.57 25.97
CA PHE A 814 -7.77 10.72 26.43
C PHE A 814 -8.68 11.85 26.86
N LEU A 815 -8.36 12.42 28.01
CA LEU A 815 -8.93 13.66 28.52
C LEU A 815 -7.87 14.75 28.44
N GLY A 816 -8.21 15.87 27.82
CA GLY A 816 -7.29 16.96 27.60
C GLY A 816 -7.84 18.30 28.02
N TYR A 817 -6.92 19.25 28.22
CA TYR A 817 -7.20 20.65 28.46
C TYR A 817 -6.40 21.53 27.52
N ARG A 818 -7.08 22.51 26.89
CA ARG A 818 -6.48 23.48 25.96
C ARG A 818 -6.12 24.76 26.69
N PHE A 819 -4.82 24.98 26.83
CA PHE A 819 -4.22 26.14 27.44
C PHE A 819 -4.12 27.33 26.46
N LEU A 820 -3.75 28.47 27.00
CA LEU A 820 -3.59 29.75 26.31
C LEU A 820 -4.93 30.34 25.83
N LYS A 821 -5.04 31.66 25.78
CA LYS A 821 -6.21 32.37 25.19
C LYS A 821 -6.47 31.93 23.74
N SER A 822 -5.41 31.51 23.03
CA SER A 822 -5.50 31.04 21.63
C SER A 822 -5.92 29.56 21.51
N ARG A 823 -6.02 28.81 22.62
CA ARG A 823 -6.33 27.34 22.67
C ARG A 823 -5.41 26.48 21.80
N LYS A 824 -4.16 26.91 21.63
CA LYS A 824 -3.20 26.28 20.73
C LYS A 824 -2.28 25.27 21.42
N LEU A 825 -2.23 25.24 22.72
CA LEU A 825 -1.52 24.26 23.52
C LEU A 825 -2.52 23.32 24.16
N GLU A 826 -2.45 22.04 23.86
CA GLU A 826 -3.31 20.99 24.41
C GLU A 826 -2.45 20.00 25.18
N VAL A 827 -2.83 19.72 26.43
CA VAL A 827 -2.22 18.68 27.26
C VAL A 827 -3.29 17.65 27.54
N CYS A 828 -2.97 16.38 27.28
CA CYS A 828 -3.89 15.26 27.47
C CYS A 828 -3.23 14.20 28.36
N ILE A 829 -4.05 13.52 29.13
CA ILE A 829 -3.69 12.27 29.83
C ILE A 829 -4.66 11.19 29.39
N GLY A 830 -4.20 9.97 29.31
CA GLY A 830 -5.07 8.88 28.87
C GLY A 830 -4.38 7.53 28.81
N VAL A 831 -5.12 6.60 28.25
CA VAL A 831 -4.69 5.20 28.10
C VAL A 831 -4.79 4.80 26.64
N ASN A 832 -3.75 4.15 26.15
CA ASN A 832 -3.74 3.44 24.88
C ASN A 832 -3.98 1.96 25.16
N ASP A 833 -4.79 1.33 24.32
CA ASP A 833 -5.18 -0.07 24.45
C ASP A 833 -5.71 -0.44 25.83
N LEU A 834 -6.77 0.24 26.28
CA LEU A 834 -7.40 0.02 27.57
C LEU A 834 -7.70 -1.47 27.86
N LEU A 835 -8.02 -2.24 26.83
CA LEU A 835 -8.40 -3.65 26.94
C LEU A 835 -7.19 -4.60 26.91
N ASN A 836 -5.99 -4.08 26.62
CA ASN A 836 -4.73 -4.81 26.52
C ASN A 836 -4.74 -5.98 25.51
N ASP A 837 -5.43 -5.79 24.42
CA ASP A 837 -5.60 -6.82 23.39
C ASP A 837 -4.56 -6.72 22.27
N ASN A 838 -3.80 -5.60 22.20
CA ASN A 838 -2.73 -5.37 21.21
C ASN A 838 -1.35 -5.87 21.68
N ALA A 839 -1.28 -6.60 22.79
CA ALA A 839 -0.04 -7.23 23.23
C ALA A 839 0.43 -8.33 22.28
N ARG A 840 -0.52 -8.97 21.57
CA ARG A 840 -0.29 -9.91 20.49
C ARG A 840 -1.26 -9.68 19.37
N THR A 841 -0.79 -9.75 18.13
CA THR A 841 -1.61 -9.58 16.91
C THR A 841 -1.61 -10.85 16.09
N TYR A 842 -2.80 -11.33 15.71
CA TYR A 842 -2.98 -12.55 14.94
C TYR A 842 -3.08 -12.26 13.44
N TRP A 843 -2.56 -13.16 12.62
CA TRP A 843 -2.65 -13.09 11.16
C TRP A 843 -2.85 -14.46 10.53
N HIS A 844 -3.53 -14.48 9.38
CA HIS A 844 -3.79 -15.68 8.61
C HIS A 844 -3.37 -15.47 7.16
N SER A 845 -2.71 -16.45 6.58
CA SER A 845 -2.31 -16.46 5.18
C SER A 845 -2.67 -17.79 4.54
N VAL A 846 -3.14 -17.73 3.30
CA VAL A 846 -3.50 -18.93 2.51
C VAL A 846 -2.82 -18.87 1.17
N SER A 847 -2.18 -19.98 0.83
CA SER A 847 -1.54 -20.23 -0.47
C SER A 847 -2.10 -21.49 -1.12
N ALA A 848 -1.67 -21.78 -2.34
CA ALA A 848 -2.00 -23.05 -3.00
C ALA A 848 -1.43 -24.26 -2.26
N SER A 849 -0.30 -24.10 -1.56
CA SER A 849 0.38 -25.18 -0.84
C SER A 849 -0.09 -25.38 0.60
N GLY A 850 -0.94 -24.49 1.13
CA GLY A 850 -1.40 -24.63 2.50
C GLY A 850 -1.85 -23.33 3.15
N ARG A 851 -2.13 -23.40 4.44
CA ARG A 851 -2.54 -22.31 5.31
C ARG A 851 -1.48 -22.07 6.37
N THR A 852 -1.26 -20.81 6.72
CA THR A 852 -0.41 -20.42 7.84
C THR A 852 -1.19 -19.46 8.74
N ASP A 853 -1.21 -19.76 10.03
CA ASP A 853 -1.75 -18.93 11.09
C ASP A 853 -0.60 -18.51 12.00
N GLY A 854 -0.58 -17.26 12.42
CA GLY A 854 0.51 -16.79 13.25
C GLY A 854 0.13 -15.61 14.12
N GLU A 855 1.00 -15.36 15.10
CA GLU A 855 0.92 -14.21 15.98
C GLU A 855 2.23 -13.42 15.97
N ASN A 856 2.15 -12.13 16.26
CA ASN A 856 3.30 -11.23 16.39
C ASN A 856 3.19 -10.48 17.71
N LEU A 857 4.32 -10.01 18.24
CA LEU A 857 4.35 -9.12 19.38
C LEU A 857 3.72 -7.77 19.05
N GLY A 858 3.06 -7.18 20.04
CA GLY A 858 2.51 -5.84 20.02
C GLY A 858 2.86 -5.07 21.29
N ILE A 859 2.52 -3.78 21.31
CA ILE A 859 2.91 -2.88 22.42
C ILE A 859 2.05 -3.11 23.67
N GLY A 860 0.78 -3.48 23.52
CA GLY A 860 -0.16 -3.62 24.62
C GLY A 860 -0.57 -2.29 25.26
N ARG A 861 -1.12 -2.38 26.47
CA ARG A 861 -1.66 -1.23 27.20
C ARG A 861 -0.55 -0.37 27.80
N TYR A 862 -0.70 0.96 27.67
CA TYR A 862 0.13 1.94 28.37
C TYR A 862 -0.64 3.22 28.68
N PHE A 863 -0.33 3.83 29.83
CA PHE A 863 -0.83 5.13 30.24
C PHE A 863 0.14 6.20 29.79
N SER A 864 -0.37 7.31 29.24
CA SER A 864 0.51 8.36 28.72
C SER A 864 -0.01 9.75 28.98
N ALA A 865 0.94 10.68 29.11
CA ALA A 865 0.72 12.11 29.08
C ALA A 865 1.21 12.66 27.76
N GLN A 866 0.45 13.53 27.14
CA GLN A 866 0.70 14.06 25.81
C GLN A 866 0.60 15.58 25.82
N ILE A 867 1.45 16.24 25.04
CA ILE A 867 1.42 17.68 24.79
C ILE A 867 1.42 17.93 23.29
N VAL A 868 0.54 18.83 22.83
CA VAL A 868 0.48 19.25 21.43
C VAL A 868 0.40 20.78 21.38
N TRP A 869 1.34 21.40 20.68
CA TRP A 869 1.35 22.84 20.46
C TRP A 869 1.21 23.17 18.99
N HIS A 870 0.09 23.85 18.63
CA HIS A 870 -0.15 24.41 17.31
C HIS A 870 0.29 25.86 17.27
N PHE A 871 1.15 26.22 16.33
CA PHE A 871 1.58 27.59 16.15
C PHE A 871 1.28 28.10 14.74
N ARG A 872 0.99 29.39 14.67
CA ARG A 872 0.76 30.09 13.40
C ARG A 872 1.21 31.53 13.54
N THR A 873 2.07 31.97 12.62
CA THR A 873 2.54 33.35 12.51
C THR A 873 2.22 33.88 11.10
N GLY A 874 1.89 35.18 10.98
CA GLY A 874 1.50 35.79 9.72
C GLY A 874 0.05 36.30 9.75
N THR A 875 -0.36 37.01 8.70
CA THR A 875 -1.72 37.55 8.61
C THR A 875 -2.75 36.44 8.48
N LYS A 876 -3.70 36.37 9.43
CA LYS A 876 -4.87 35.51 9.30
C LYS A 876 -5.60 35.85 8.00
N PRO A 877 -6.03 34.86 7.21
CA PRO A 877 -7.00 35.12 6.15
C PRO A 877 -8.23 35.78 6.80
N LYS A 878 -8.59 36.98 6.39
CA LYS A 878 -9.85 37.58 6.84
C LYS A 878 -10.96 36.58 6.49
N ALA A 879 -11.74 36.20 7.47
CA ALA A 879 -12.97 35.46 7.22
C ALA A 879 -13.76 36.29 6.18
N ILE A 880 -13.99 35.71 5.03
CA ILE A 880 -14.93 36.29 4.08
C ILE A 880 -16.30 36.04 4.70
N VAL A 881 -16.76 36.95 5.51
CA VAL A 881 -18.18 37.04 5.85
C VAL A 881 -18.84 37.48 4.54
N LYS A 882 -19.41 36.54 3.83
CA LYS A 882 -20.42 36.78 2.80
C LYS A 882 -21.65 36.03 3.16
#